data_f6f64dee46bf7cc29fd5f174dec15c29
#
_entry.id   f6f64dee46bf7cc29fd5f174dec15c29
#
_cell.length_a   1.000
_cell.length_b   1.000
_cell.length_c   1.000
_cell.angle_alpha   90.00
_cell.angle_beta   90.00
_cell.angle_gamma   90.00
#
_symmetry.space_group_name_H-M   'P 1'
#
loop_
_entity.id
_entity.type
_entity.pdbx_description
1 polymer ?
#
loop_
_entity_poly.entity_id
_entity_poly.type
_entity_poly.pdbx_seq_one_letter_code
_entity_poly.pdbx_strand_id
1 'polypeptide(L)'
;MKRFSIFCAALFAAATSFAAVTYELNGGVTNDDNWLNKSDMWEGFKADAGITLGTLDEVKAMGDPYGAICTPLGASQCQAILDNAKWDWLEAYIMEVQNADLTTPATQLAEGVSSAGWRYAMAAFFVEGQRASWPKSADFSAAGKDEAYIPAWKHAYANPTEPTGEWVLNAPYYEGMTFDGWYAAADFSGEKVTVINAETTGTLYAKWIEYVPTIAEVWAMEEGVETKVSGVVNWARKGNVFIQDATGGFLIYNSNLEATVGTKIIAKGTRGSFNGKPQLSGAVIESAEPATLADPVVTTLADLLADATALMHFGKRVQVLGVYVAEYDSYGNLWVSDNGGANKTQCYYMTPDQTQFPVGTKISLTAVASHNKGVFQFEGDIAGLEIPVVGKVDPYVYPTRHDKYNLKNRWVISNVMENFAANAPGGDQKVRGMAAKDGIMYFINQAGYIVRVDGKTGEMLQPITITGDHLFQHPTVNEETGETEWASGVTYGYNDIKFDSEGNCLITGLPTSSAQRFMVYEVDLETGAATEVINERLADNPDFEGVTARFDAMGVNGDIHGNACVMAACAGGGLDVFRWLIIDGEAQPAELISMLLNPETDSYKWNITGWGTAPQIFPQDEVGSLFYVDGNTATPMLFDEGGMLVDDFINCPAGLRVWNNPGDTTDLKVDLCGLQEFQVGDEYFMIMIGTHTPSTPPQAFALYKFADESRLFEGMEPLWYFPADGLGGASNGVRTAVPTVEVEGNKATIYLYAQNNGYAVYEFTVGDVADAVEDVEATEIGARKVIENGQVYVIKNGVKYNVLGAEVK
;
A
#
# COMPACT_ATOMS: atom_id res chain seq x y z
N MET A 1 17.96 47.46 41.15
CA MET A 1 17.40 48.15 39.99
C MET A 1 18.44 48.88 39.17
N LYS A 2 19.62 48.32 38.92
CA LYS A 2 20.66 48.90 38.03
C LYS A 2 21.36 47.87 37.12
N ARG A 3 20.79 46.65 36.97
CA ARG A 3 21.31 45.61 36.08
C ARG A 3 20.37 45.26 34.89
N PHE A 4 19.21 45.88 34.83
CA PHE A 4 18.19 45.64 33.77
C PHE A 4 18.33 46.62 32.58
N SER A 5 19.02 47.75 32.76
CA SER A 5 19.14 48.79 31.73
C SER A 5 20.30 48.60 30.74
N ILE A 6 21.16 47.60 30.95
CA ILE A 6 22.29 47.34 30.04
C ILE A 6 21.96 46.24 29.03
N PHE A 7 21.00 45.40 29.36
CA PHE A 7 20.59 44.31 28.42
C PHE A 7 19.65 44.82 27.31
N CYS A 8 18.81 45.82 27.59
CA CYS A 8 17.95 46.41 26.56
C CYS A 8 18.69 47.27 25.54
N ALA A 9 19.85 47.83 25.88
CA ALA A 9 20.63 48.64 24.95
C ALA A 9 21.45 47.80 23.94
N ALA A 10 21.72 46.51 24.26
CA ALA A 10 22.41 45.59 23.37
C ALA A 10 21.48 44.94 22.33
N LEU A 11 20.20 44.74 22.69
CA LEU A 11 19.20 44.21 21.72
C LEU A 11 18.78 45.27 20.69
N PHE A 12 18.76 46.54 21.06
CA PHE A 12 18.45 47.62 20.10
C PHE A 12 19.50 47.82 19.02
N ALA A 13 20.75 47.41 19.23
CA ALA A 13 21.82 47.50 18.24
C ALA A 13 21.75 46.35 17.18
N ALA A 14 21.15 45.23 17.52
CA ALA A 14 21.00 44.11 16.59
C ALA A 14 19.83 44.30 15.60
N ALA A 15 18.75 44.95 16.02
CA ALA A 15 17.57 45.19 15.16
C ALA A 15 17.81 46.27 14.06
N THR A 16 18.84 47.11 14.22
CA THR A 16 19.19 48.15 13.21
C THR A 16 20.18 47.66 12.13
N SER A 17 20.65 46.43 12.17
CA SER A 17 21.67 45.94 11.21
C SER A 17 21.07 45.34 9.92
N PHE A 18 19.80 45.08 9.84
CA PHE A 18 19.14 44.65 8.59
C PHE A 18 19.04 45.77 7.51
N ALA A 19 19.32 47.01 7.83
CA ALA A 19 19.41 48.09 6.86
C ALA A 19 20.65 48.06 5.94
N ALA A 20 21.47 47.01 6.04
CA ALA A 20 22.74 46.92 5.30
C ALA A 20 22.61 46.12 3.97
N VAL A 21 21.52 45.41 3.72
CA VAL A 21 21.29 44.75 2.44
C VAL A 21 20.46 45.64 1.54
N THR A 22 20.98 45.92 0.34
CA THR A 22 20.29 46.66 -0.71
C THR A 22 19.98 45.73 -1.88
N TYR A 23 18.93 46.06 -2.64
CA TYR A 23 18.46 45.23 -3.73
C TYR A 23 18.51 45.98 -5.05
N GLU A 24 19.23 45.43 -6.03
CA GLU A 24 19.24 45.95 -7.40
C GLU A 24 18.37 45.04 -8.27
N LEU A 25 17.21 45.51 -8.71
CA LEU A 25 16.18 44.75 -9.38
C LEU A 25 16.43 44.52 -10.86
N ASN A 26 17.44 45.19 -11.45
CA ASN A 26 17.84 45.05 -12.85
C ASN A 26 16.66 45.13 -13.85
N GLY A 27 15.79 46.14 -13.66
CA GLY A 27 14.59 46.31 -14.50
C GLY A 27 13.32 45.70 -13.97
N GLY A 28 13.42 44.83 -12.97
CA GLY A 28 12.28 44.34 -12.24
C GLY A 28 11.65 45.40 -11.33
N VAL A 29 10.47 45.12 -10.85
CA VAL A 29 9.77 45.97 -9.87
C VAL A 29 9.60 45.22 -8.56
N THR A 30 9.52 45.96 -7.47
CA THR A 30 9.07 45.41 -6.21
C THR A 30 7.64 45.00 -6.38
N ASN A 31 7.36 43.74 -6.16
CA ASN A 31 6.00 43.29 -6.15
C ASN A 31 5.54 43.20 -4.71
N ASP A 32 5.06 44.31 -4.18
CA ASP A 32 4.49 44.36 -2.82
C ASP A 32 3.34 43.35 -2.65
N ASP A 33 2.73 42.92 -3.76
CA ASP A 33 1.66 41.93 -3.77
C ASP A 33 2.16 40.49 -3.99
N ASN A 34 3.35 40.24 -4.54
CA ASN A 34 3.78 38.93 -4.98
C ASN A 34 4.51 38.07 -3.95
N TRP A 35 5.17 38.65 -2.96
CA TRP A 35 5.80 37.80 -1.97
C TRP A 35 4.84 37.28 -0.91
N LEU A 36 3.68 37.97 -0.78
CA LEU A 36 2.52 37.45 -0.10
C LEU A 36 1.33 37.75 -1.02
N ASN A 37 0.94 36.85 -1.89
CA ASN A 37 -0.31 37.00 -2.65
C ASN A 37 -1.46 36.99 -1.66
N LYS A 38 -1.81 38.19 -1.15
CA LYS A 38 -2.84 38.34 -0.11
C LYS A 38 -4.19 37.83 -0.54
N SER A 39 -4.49 37.83 -1.84
CA SER A 39 -5.74 37.31 -2.36
C SER A 39 -5.78 35.78 -2.22
N ASP A 40 -4.73 35.05 -2.58
CA ASP A 40 -4.65 33.61 -2.41
C ASP A 40 -4.59 33.24 -0.92
N MET A 41 -3.86 34.00 -0.12
CA MET A 41 -3.82 33.81 1.32
C MET A 41 -5.20 34.06 1.95
N TRP A 42 -5.93 35.04 1.47
CA TRP A 42 -7.29 35.33 1.91
C TRP A 42 -8.24 34.17 1.65
N GLU A 43 -8.19 33.59 0.47
CA GLU A 43 -9.00 32.40 0.14
C GLU A 43 -8.64 31.21 1.02
N GLY A 44 -7.35 30.92 1.22
CA GLY A 44 -6.90 29.90 2.13
C GLY A 44 -7.29 30.15 3.58
N PHE A 45 -7.14 31.39 4.05
CA PHE A 45 -7.55 31.82 5.39
C PHE A 45 -9.05 31.63 5.62
N LYS A 46 -9.91 32.03 4.68
CA LYS A 46 -11.34 31.82 4.79
C LYS A 46 -11.71 30.33 4.90
N ALA A 47 -11.06 29.49 4.09
CA ALA A 47 -11.29 28.06 4.11
C ALA A 47 -10.87 27.44 5.45
N ASP A 48 -9.68 27.75 5.94
CA ASP A 48 -9.14 27.19 7.20
C ASP A 48 -9.88 27.76 8.44
N ALA A 49 -10.32 29.02 8.39
CA ALA A 49 -11.12 29.63 9.46
C ALA A 49 -12.61 29.29 9.42
N GLY A 50 -13.09 28.67 8.34
CA GLY A 50 -14.51 28.38 8.17
C GLY A 50 -15.40 29.63 8.09
N ILE A 51 -14.87 30.76 7.57
CA ILE A 51 -15.60 32.03 7.42
C ILE A 51 -16.10 32.20 6.00
N THR A 52 -17.35 32.64 5.88
CA THR A 52 -17.97 32.96 4.60
C THR A 52 -17.98 34.47 4.40
N LEU A 53 -16.97 34.97 3.73
CA LEU A 53 -16.82 36.38 3.34
C LEU A 53 -16.50 36.45 1.84
N GLY A 54 -16.72 37.62 1.23
CA GLY A 54 -16.34 37.89 -0.15
C GLY A 54 -14.83 37.79 -0.43
N THR A 55 -14.43 38.25 -1.60
CA THR A 55 -13.02 38.43 -1.95
C THR A 55 -12.34 39.43 -1.01
N LEU A 56 -11.02 39.41 -0.95
CA LEU A 56 -10.28 40.37 -0.11
C LEU A 56 -10.60 41.84 -0.48
N ASP A 57 -10.75 42.15 -1.77
CA ASP A 57 -11.07 43.50 -2.23
C ASP A 57 -12.48 43.92 -1.84
N GLU A 58 -13.44 43.01 -1.91
CA GLU A 58 -14.82 43.25 -1.43
C GLU A 58 -14.83 43.55 0.07
N VAL A 59 -14.08 42.76 0.85
CA VAL A 59 -13.98 42.98 2.30
C VAL A 59 -13.28 44.29 2.64
N LYS A 60 -12.19 44.65 1.94
CA LYS A 60 -11.48 45.91 2.09
C LYS A 60 -12.40 47.11 1.77
N ALA A 61 -13.35 46.96 0.85
CA ALA A 61 -14.30 47.99 0.46
C ALA A 61 -15.50 48.16 1.44
N MET A 62 -15.61 47.26 2.45
CA MET A 62 -16.67 47.36 3.45
C MET A 62 -16.47 48.57 4.37
N GLY A 63 -17.57 49.12 4.92
CA GLY A 63 -17.53 50.24 5.87
C GLY A 63 -16.80 49.88 7.17
N ASP A 64 -16.78 48.64 7.57
CA ASP A 64 -16.05 48.07 8.71
C ASP A 64 -15.41 46.74 8.35
N PRO A 65 -14.29 46.74 7.60
CA PRO A 65 -13.63 45.49 7.22
C PRO A 65 -13.02 44.73 8.41
N TYR A 66 -12.63 45.44 9.47
CA TYR A 66 -12.16 44.81 10.71
C TYR A 66 -13.26 44.01 11.39
N GLY A 67 -14.42 44.60 11.57
CA GLY A 67 -15.56 43.91 12.15
C GLY A 67 -15.99 42.71 11.33
N ALA A 68 -15.95 42.83 10.00
CA ALA A 68 -16.27 41.72 9.09
C ALA A 68 -15.35 40.50 9.31
N ILE A 69 -14.03 40.73 9.52
CA ILE A 69 -13.06 39.64 9.76
C ILE A 69 -13.12 39.16 11.22
N CYS A 70 -13.16 40.08 12.19
CA CYS A 70 -13.06 39.74 13.61
C CYS A 70 -14.35 39.10 14.18
N THR A 71 -15.53 39.47 13.69
CA THR A 71 -16.81 39.01 14.24
C THR A 71 -16.99 37.48 14.09
N PRO A 72 -16.73 36.85 12.95
CA PRO A 72 -16.89 35.41 12.78
C PRO A 72 -15.79 34.59 13.45
N LEU A 73 -14.62 35.18 13.76
CA LEU A 73 -13.50 34.45 14.33
C LEU A 73 -13.67 34.19 15.84
N GLY A 74 -13.67 32.92 16.24
CA GLY A 74 -13.66 32.51 17.66
C GLY A 74 -12.27 32.08 18.11
N ALA A 75 -12.09 31.84 19.42
CA ALA A 75 -10.82 31.39 20.00
C ALA A 75 -10.32 30.05 19.42
N SER A 76 -11.23 29.11 19.20
CA SER A 76 -10.90 27.80 18.61
C SER A 76 -10.45 27.89 17.15
N GLN A 77 -11.03 28.83 16.39
CA GLN A 77 -10.61 29.06 15.00
C GLN A 77 -9.25 29.73 14.95
N CYS A 78 -8.98 30.67 15.83
CA CYS A 78 -7.66 31.27 15.95
C CYS A 78 -6.60 30.22 16.27
N GLN A 79 -6.86 29.29 17.20
CA GLN A 79 -5.93 28.23 17.54
C GLN A 79 -5.72 27.28 16.34
N ALA A 80 -6.79 26.89 15.64
CA ALA A 80 -6.69 26.03 14.47
C ALA A 80 -5.83 26.64 13.34
N ILE A 81 -5.90 27.97 13.18
CA ILE A 81 -5.04 28.69 12.21
C ILE A 81 -3.58 28.65 12.64
N LEU A 82 -3.30 28.80 13.94
CA LEU A 82 -1.94 28.72 14.47
C LEU A 82 -1.33 27.34 14.35
N ASP A 83 -2.14 26.31 14.58
CA ASP A 83 -1.69 24.90 14.49
C ASP A 83 -1.47 24.47 13.02
N ASN A 84 -1.83 25.29 12.05
CA ASN A 84 -1.72 24.97 10.64
C ASN A 84 -0.43 25.53 10.04
N ALA A 85 0.53 24.66 9.73
CA ALA A 85 1.84 24.97 9.17
C ALA A 85 1.83 25.80 7.85
N LYS A 86 0.68 26.01 7.22
CA LYS A 86 0.56 26.86 6.03
C LYS A 86 0.64 28.36 6.32
N TRP A 87 0.66 28.75 7.59
CA TRP A 87 0.54 30.13 8.02
C TRP A 87 1.81 30.69 8.65
N ASP A 88 2.97 30.27 8.18
CA ASP A 88 4.29 30.76 8.63
C ASP A 88 4.42 32.31 8.54
N TRP A 89 3.76 32.91 7.56
CA TRP A 89 3.66 34.36 7.42
C TRP A 89 2.95 35.03 8.59
N LEU A 90 1.92 34.38 9.16
CA LEU A 90 1.22 34.93 10.32
C LEU A 90 2.11 34.87 11.56
N GLU A 91 2.87 33.79 11.70
CA GLU A 91 3.90 33.67 12.73
C GLU A 91 4.88 34.81 12.65
N ALA A 92 5.49 35.02 11.48
CA ALA A 92 6.42 36.10 11.23
C ALA A 92 5.81 37.49 11.54
N TYR A 93 4.57 37.70 11.08
CA TYR A 93 3.87 38.97 11.31
C TYR A 93 3.61 39.24 12.80
N ILE A 94 3.17 38.23 13.55
CA ILE A 94 2.92 38.35 14.99
C ILE A 94 4.22 38.57 15.77
N MET A 95 5.29 37.84 15.43
CA MET A 95 6.62 38.04 16.01
C MET A 95 7.05 39.48 15.83
N GLU A 96 6.90 40.07 14.67
CA GLU A 96 7.22 41.46 14.40
C GLU A 96 6.33 42.41 15.21
N VAL A 97 5.05 42.20 15.23
CA VAL A 97 4.10 43.03 16.00
C VAL A 97 4.38 43.01 17.49
N GLN A 98 4.89 41.90 18.04
CA GLN A 98 5.25 41.76 19.46
C GLN A 98 6.65 42.20 19.80
N ASN A 99 7.39 42.88 18.93
CA ASN A 99 8.82 43.16 19.04
C ASN A 99 9.74 42.01 18.80
N ALA A 100 9.29 41.28 17.96
CA ALA A 100 9.80 40.08 17.40
C ALA A 100 11.17 39.66 17.87
N ASP A 101 11.19 38.82 18.78
CA ASP A 101 12.20 37.82 18.88
C ASP A 101 11.89 36.76 17.81
N LEU A 102 12.50 36.85 16.63
CA LEU A 102 12.34 35.92 15.53
C LEU A 102 12.81 34.48 15.88
N THR A 103 13.41 34.31 17.08
CA THR A 103 13.78 32.99 17.60
C THR A 103 12.69 32.32 18.44
N THR A 104 11.64 33.06 18.78
CA THR A 104 10.52 32.53 19.56
C THR A 104 9.40 32.02 18.68
N PRO A 105 9.06 30.73 18.71
CA PRO A 105 7.97 30.18 17.92
C PRO A 105 6.62 30.85 18.17
N ALA A 106 5.79 30.99 17.14
CA ALA A 106 4.45 31.60 17.23
C ALA A 106 3.57 30.92 18.28
N THR A 107 3.69 29.63 18.48
CA THR A 107 2.97 28.89 19.53
C THR A 107 3.30 29.40 20.95
N GLN A 108 4.54 29.79 21.20
CA GLN A 108 4.94 30.38 22.48
C GLN A 108 4.44 31.81 22.63
N LEU A 109 4.42 32.57 21.53
CA LEU A 109 3.84 33.91 21.52
C LEU A 109 2.31 33.83 21.70
N ALA A 110 1.66 32.83 21.14
CA ALA A 110 0.22 32.60 21.25
C ALA A 110 -0.24 32.32 22.69
N GLU A 111 0.55 31.66 23.52
CA GLU A 111 0.27 31.45 24.93
C GLU A 111 0.13 32.76 25.73
N GLY A 112 0.85 33.81 25.32
CA GLY A 112 0.80 35.14 25.94
C GLY A 112 -0.21 36.10 25.31
N VAL A 113 -0.89 35.71 24.22
CA VAL A 113 -1.80 36.56 23.44
C VAL A 113 -3.23 36.09 23.61
N SER A 114 -4.15 37.00 23.91
CA SER A 114 -5.57 36.66 24.00
C SER A 114 -6.15 36.29 22.65
N SER A 115 -7.25 35.52 22.62
CA SER A 115 -7.98 35.21 21.39
C SER A 115 -8.49 36.46 20.65
N ALA A 116 -8.70 37.55 21.38
CA ALA A 116 -9.03 38.85 20.78
C ALA A 116 -7.79 39.42 20.04
N GLY A 117 -6.61 39.32 20.66
CA GLY A 117 -5.35 39.75 20.04
C GLY A 117 -5.08 39.04 18.71
N TRP A 118 -5.24 37.72 18.64
CA TRP A 118 -5.10 36.97 17.41
C TRP A 118 -6.05 37.40 16.31
N ARG A 119 -7.32 37.67 16.64
CA ARG A 119 -8.31 38.16 15.67
C ARG A 119 -7.91 39.48 15.06
N TYR A 120 -7.46 40.42 15.90
CA TYR A 120 -6.98 41.70 15.44
C TYR A 120 -5.72 41.60 14.59
N ALA A 121 -4.77 40.73 14.95
CA ALA A 121 -3.58 40.52 14.15
C ALA A 121 -3.93 40.03 12.74
N MET A 122 -4.81 39.08 12.63
CA MET A 122 -5.27 38.55 11.34
C MET A 122 -6.01 39.59 10.52
N ALA A 123 -6.91 40.33 11.15
CA ALA A 123 -7.63 41.42 10.47
C ALA A 123 -6.67 42.51 9.99
N ALA A 124 -5.70 42.91 10.80
CA ALA A 124 -4.73 43.91 10.43
C ALA A 124 -3.79 43.47 9.30
N PHE A 125 -3.43 42.22 9.23
CA PHE A 125 -2.64 41.71 8.15
C PHE A 125 -3.35 41.84 6.78
N PHE A 126 -4.63 41.45 6.73
CA PHE A 126 -5.39 41.52 5.48
C PHE A 126 -5.87 42.92 5.13
N VAL A 127 -6.17 43.76 6.11
CA VAL A 127 -6.69 45.12 5.93
C VAL A 127 -5.61 46.14 6.17
N GLU A 128 -4.83 46.43 5.15
CA GLU A 128 -3.80 47.48 5.21
C GLU A 128 -4.37 48.87 5.53
N GLY A 129 -3.55 49.69 6.18
CA GLY A 129 -3.91 51.05 6.54
C GLY A 129 -4.75 51.22 7.82
N GLN A 130 -5.19 50.15 8.44
CA GLN A 130 -5.99 50.19 9.68
C GLN A 130 -5.15 50.03 10.96
N ARG A 131 -3.84 49.99 10.87
CA ARG A 131 -2.94 49.84 12.01
C ARG A 131 -3.05 50.92 13.09
N ALA A 132 -3.38 52.15 12.68
CA ALA A 132 -3.53 53.24 13.63
C ALA A 132 -4.76 53.03 14.55
N SER A 133 -5.73 52.23 14.15
CA SER A 133 -6.92 51.92 14.93
C SER A 133 -6.85 50.60 15.72
N TRP A 134 -5.72 49.92 15.71
CA TRP A 134 -5.50 48.74 16.51
C TRP A 134 -5.77 49.02 17.99
N PRO A 135 -6.55 48.17 18.67
CA PRO A 135 -6.67 48.37 20.10
C PRO A 135 -5.29 48.21 20.72
N LYS A 136 -4.87 49.21 21.43
CA LYS A 136 -3.66 49.18 22.25
C LYS A 136 -3.93 48.33 23.48
N SER A 137 -4.14 47.02 23.28
CA SER A 137 -4.37 46.13 24.38
C SER A 137 -3.03 45.64 24.92
N ALA A 138 -3.02 45.27 26.20
CA ALA A 138 -1.85 44.69 26.83
C ALA A 138 -1.40 43.36 26.13
N ASP A 139 -2.27 42.79 25.32
CA ASP A 139 -2.01 41.56 24.57
C ASP A 139 -1.06 41.76 23.38
N PHE A 140 -0.91 42.99 22.91
CA PHE A 140 0.06 43.35 21.89
C PHE A 140 1.03 44.39 22.46
N SER A 141 2.11 43.92 23.04
CA SER A 141 3.16 44.79 23.58
C SER A 141 3.83 45.69 22.52
N ALA A 142 3.63 45.35 21.28
CA ALA A 142 4.01 46.16 20.12
C ALA A 142 3.03 47.31 19.83
N ALA A 143 1.93 47.41 20.56
CA ALA A 143 1.08 48.58 20.52
C ALA A 143 1.97 49.79 20.87
N GLY A 144 2.25 50.66 19.94
CA GLY A 144 3.19 51.80 20.10
C GLY A 144 4.41 51.67 19.25
N LYS A 145 4.67 50.60 18.57
CA LYS A 145 5.61 50.56 17.46
C LYS A 145 4.95 51.20 16.25
N ASP A 146 5.62 52.20 15.80
CA ASP A 146 5.14 53.01 14.68
C ASP A 146 5.22 52.26 13.35
N GLU A 147 4.68 52.86 12.32
CA GLU A 147 4.64 52.33 10.95
C GLU A 147 6.02 51.98 10.37
N ALA A 148 7.11 52.44 10.95
CA ALA A 148 8.46 52.11 10.52
C ALA A 148 8.83 50.65 10.76
N TYR A 149 8.05 49.95 11.55
CA TYR A 149 8.35 48.55 11.88
C TYR A 149 7.86 47.53 10.85
N ILE A 150 6.79 47.83 10.12
CA ILE A 150 6.23 46.93 9.09
C ILE A 150 7.14 46.78 7.89
N PRO A 151 7.84 47.83 7.51
CA PRO A 151 8.67 47.77 6.33
C PRO A 151 9.87 46.84 6.40
N ALA A 152 10.40 46.48 7.56
CA ALA A 152 11.67 45.78 7.61
C ALA A 152 11.63 44.41 6.92
N TRP A 153 10.62 43.60 7.14
CA TRP A 153 10.50 42.35 6.45
C TRP A 153 9.82 42.46 5.07
N LYS A 154 8.96 43.46 4.84
CA LYS A 154 8.48 43.84 3.52
C LYS A 154 9.59 44.24 2.57
N HIS A 155 10.60 44.93 3.07
CA HIS A 155 11.70 45.46 2.26
C HIS A 155 12.79 44.44 1.97
N ALA A 156 12.87 43.38 2.75
CA ALA A 156 13.97 42.44 2.63
C ALA A 156 13.83 41.43 1.52
N TYR A 157 12.69 41.40 0.75
CA TYR A 157 12.39 40.27 -0.13
C TYR A 157 12.70 38.94 0.53
N ALA A 158 12.45 38.84 1.84
CA ALA A 158 12.85 37.72 2.65
C ALA A 158 11.75 37.39 3.64
N ASN A 159 11.42 36.07 3.74
CA ASN A 159 10.55 35.54 4.77
C ASN A 159 11.40 34.98 5.91
N PRO A 160 11.02 35.17 7.19
CA PRO A 160 11.63 34.44 8.27
C PRO A 160 11.39 32.93 8.04
N THR A 161 12.47 32.20 8.06
CA THR A 161 12.42 30.76 8.23
C THR A 161 12.47 30.49 9.71
N GLU A 162 12.29 29.32 10.16
CA GLU A 162 12.39 28.88 11.55
C GLU A 162 13.21 29.81 12.51
N PRO A 163 13.12 29.68 13.84
CA PRO A 163 13.73 30.63 14.80
C PRO A 163 15.29 30.62 14.81
N THR A 164 15.91 30.67 13.63
CA THR A 164 17.35 30.60 13.42
C THR A 164 17.95 31.99 13.19
N GLY A 165 17.15 33.04 13.02
CA GLY A 165 17.61 34.36 12.61
C GLY A 165 18.02 34.44 11.14
N GLU A 166 17.60 33.49 10.33
CA GLU A 166 17.78 33.45 8.87
C GLU A 166 16.48 33.83 8.16
N TRP A 167 16.62 34.43 6.97
CA TRP A 167 15.53 34.91 6.16
C TRP A 167 15.65 34.37 4.74
N VAL A 168 14.64 33.70 4.24
CA VAL A 168 14.58 33.24 2.84
C VAL A 168 14.21 34.40 1.94
N LEU A 169 15.00 34.58 0.86
CA LEU A 169 14.78 35.64 -0.11
C LEU A 169 13.62 35.28 -1.07
N ASN A 170 12.75 36.24 -1.31
CA ASN A 170 11.65 36.19 -2.25
C ASN A 170 12.02 36.73 -3.63
N ALA A 171 11.27 36.34 -4.64
CA ALA A 171 11.45 36.81 -6.01
C ALA A 171 10.76 38.18 -6.21
N PRO A 172 11.44 39.17 -6.84
CA PRO A 172 10.77 40.31 -7.41
C PRO A 172 10.01 39.93 -8.70
N TYR A 173 9.34 40.89 -9.34
CA TYR A 173 8.57 40.69 -10.56
C TYR A 173 9.18 41.47 -11.74
N TYR A 174 9.17 40.87 -12.93
CA TYR A 174 9.51 41.53 -14.17
C TYR A 174 8.61 40.95 -15.27
N GLU A 175 7.77 41.80 -15.91
CA GLU A 175 6.82 41.35 -16.94
C GLU A 175 7.54 40.65 -18.10
N GLY A 176 7.11 39.44 -18.44
CA GLY A 176 7.70 38.62 -19.52
C GLY A 176 9.04 37.97 -19.20
N MET A 177 9.49 38.04 -17.96
CA MET A 177 10.76 37.46 -17.50
C MET A 177 10.52 36.51 -16.32
N THR A 178 11.36 35.51 -16.21
CA THR A 178 11.43 34.62 -15.04
C THR A 178 12.57 35.05 -14.13
N PHE A 179 12.32 35.12 -12.84
CA PHE A 179 13.37 35.39 -11.84
C PHE A 179 14.27 34.16 -11.69
N ASP A 180 15.56 34.34 -12.04
CA ASP A 180 16.54 33.25 -11.91
C ASP A 180 17.09 33.17 -10.48
N GLY A 181 17.24 34.29 -9.78
CA GLY A 181 17.73 34.31 -8.41
C GLY A 181 18.39 35.62 -8.03
N TRP A 182 18.75 35.75 -6.74
CA TRP A 182 19.58 36.81 -6.21
C TRP A 182 21.03 36.41 -6.27
N TYR A 183 21.90 37.38 -6.64
CA TYR A 183 23.33 37.18 -6.70
C TYR A 183 24.05 38.32 -5.95
N ALA A 184 25.14 37.98 -5.27
CA ALA A 184 25.96 38.98 -4.57
C ALA A 184 26.85 39.84 -5.50
N ALA A 185 27.10 39.38 -6.73
CA ALA A 185 27.90 40.06 -7.74
C ALA A 185 27.04 40.64 -8.86
N ALA A 186 27.31 41.82 -9.34
CA ALA A 186 26.56 42.50 -10.40
C ALA A 186 26.64 41.79 -11.78
N ASP A 187 27.68 41.00 -12.00
CA ASP A 187 27.85 40.16 -13.18
C ASP A 187 27.22 38.78 -13.05
N PHE A 188 26.47 38.54 -11.98
CA PHE A 188 25.83 37.28 -11.64
C PHE A 188 26.80 36.11 -11.47
N SER A 189 28.08 36.39 -11.20
CA SER A 189 29.04 35.35 -10.87
C SER A 189 28.84 34.83 -9.44
N GLY A 190 29.20 33.57 -9.21
CA GLY A 190 29.03 32.90 -7.94
C GLY A 190 27.70 32.14 -7.80
N GLU A 191 27.41 31.67 -6.59
CA GLU A 191 26.17 30.93 -6.27
C GLU A 191 25.01 31.90 -6.01
N LYS A 192 23.79 31.37 -6.20
CA LYS A 192 22.57 32.09 -5.85
C LYS A 192 22.49 32.29 -4.34
N VAL A 193 22.12 33.48 -3.93
CA VAL A 193 21.82 33.80 -2.53
C VAL A 193 20.33 33.51 -2.30
N THR A 194 20.05 32.54 -1.48
CA THR A 194 18.65 32.12 -1.17
C THR A 194 18.24 32.56 0.23
N VAL A 195 19.20 32.79 1.10
CA VAL A 195 18.99 33.11 2.52
C VAL A 195 19.90 34.29 2.90
N ILE A 196 19.41 35.18 3.73
CA ILE A 196 20.20 36.24 4.40
C ILE A 196 20.04 36.14 5.92
N ASN A 197 20.96 36.74 6.67
CA ASN A 197 20.91 36.83 8.13
C ASN A 197 21.38 38.23 8.59
N ALA A 198 21.43 38.43 9.89
CA ALA A 198 21.82 39.72 10.47
C ALA A 198 23.24 40.18 10.12
N GLU A 199 24.08 39.28 9.68
CA GLU A 199 25.48 39.59 9.28
C GLU A 199 25.62 39.85 7.77
N THR A 200 24.56 39.58 7.00
CA THR A 200 24.54 39.76 5.55
C THR A 200 24.56 41.28 5.23
N THR A 201 25.50 41.70 4.41
CA THR A 201 25.67 43.12 4.01
C THR A 201 25.94 43.19 2.50
N GLY A 202 25.65 44.36 1.91
CA GLY A 202 25.94 44.61 0.50
C GLY A 202 24.70 44.64 -0.40
N THR A 203 24.93 44.59 -1.71
CA THR A 203 23.86 44.63 -2.70
C THR A 203 23.60 43.24 -3.27
N LEU A 204 22.34 42.84 -3.33
CA LEU A 204 21.88 41.66 -4.04
C LEU A 204 21.27 42.07 -5.37
N TYR A 205 21.66 41.37 -6.43
CA TYR A 205 21.27 41.67 -7.81
C TYR A 205 20.28 40.62 -8.30
N ALA A 206 19.10 41.03 -8.72
CA ALA A 206 18.11 40.16 -9.35
C ALA A 206 18.58 39.81 -10.76
N LYS A 207 18.62 38.51 -11.06
CA LYS A 207 18.88 37.98 -12.41
C LYS A 207 17.59 37.50 -13.05
N TRP A 208 17.39 37.89 -14.29
CA TRP A 208 16.23 37.58 -15.11
C TRP A 208 16.63 36.75 -16.31
N ILE A 209 15.78 35.77 -16.61
CA ILE A 209 15.84 34.94 -17.82
C ILE A 209 14.53 35.08 -18.59
N GLU A 210 14.59 34.79 -19.89
CA GLU A 210 13.38 34.79 -20.74
C GLU A 210 12.32 33.85 -20.16
N TYR A 211 11.10 34.31 -20.06
CA TYR A 211 9.98 33.46 -19.62
C TYR A 211 9.71 32.35 -20.65
N VAL A 212 9.70 31.11 -20.19
CA VAL A 212 9.30 29.94 -20.97
C VAL A 212 8.00 29.41 -20.37
N PRO A 213 6.90 29.40 -21.12
CA PRO A 213 5.62 28.90 -20.63
C PRO A 213 5.71 27.47 -20.11
N THR A 214 4.96 27.17 -19.09
CA THR A 214 4.73 25.81 -18.59
C THR A 214 3.97 24.98 -19.62
N ILE A 215 4.05 23.66 -19.50
CA ILE A 215 3.30 22.75 -20.38
C ILE A 215 1.80 23.03 -20.30
N ALA A 216 1.23 23.32 -19.12
CA ALA A 216 -0.18 23.63 -18.98
C ALA A 216 -0.58 24.93 -19.70
N GLU A 217 0.28 25.94 -19.70
CA GLU A 217 0.04 27.19 -20.43
C GLU A 217 0.10 26.96 -21.94
N VAL A 218 1.06 26.17 -22.42
CA VAL A 218 1.14 25.78 -23.86
C VAL A 218 -0.08 24.96 -24.27
N TRP A 219 -0.61 24.11 -23.41
CA TRP A 219 -1.84 23.37 -23.67
C TRP A 219 -3.05 24.31 -23.90
N ALA A 220 -3.13 25.38 -23.12
CA ALA A 220 -4.20 26.37 -23.20
C ALA A 220 -4.09 27.30 -24.42
N MET A 221 -2.95 27.35 -25.11
CA MET A 221 -2.76 28.18 -26.29
C MET A 221 -3.57 27.67 -27.49
N GLU A 222 -3.99 28.58 -28.35
CA GLU A 222 -4.62 28.22 -29.64
C GLU A 222 -3.62 27.54 -30.60
N GLU A 223 -4.14 26.65 -31.46
CA GLU A 223 -3.32 26.05 -32.52
C GLU A 223 -2.82 27.10 -33.52
N GLY A 224 -1.60 26.96 -33.98
CA GLY A 224 -0.96 27.91 -34.88
C GLY A 224 -0.07 28.95 -34.20
N VAL A 225 -0.11 29.03 -32.86
CA VAL A 225 0.76 29.97 -32.12
C VAL A 225 2.20 29.44 -32.05
N GLU A 226 3.15 30.29 -32.44
CA GLU A 226 4.59 30.03 -32.24
C GLU A 226 4.93 30.28 -30.76
N THR A 227 5.52 29.32 -30.08
CA THR A 227 5.85 29.41 -28.66
C THR A 227 7.07 28.56 -28.31
N LYS A 228 7.54 28.73 -27.07
CA LYS A 228 8.53 27.83 -26.45
C LYS A 228 7.84 26.95 -25.42
N VAL A 229 8.50 25.86 -25.08
CA VAL A 229 8.11 24.98 -23.97
C VAL A 229 9.36 24.36 -23.36
N SER A 230 9.33 24.13 -22.07
CA SER A 230 10.42 23.46 -21.34
C SER A 230 9.89 22.21 -20.61
N GLY A 231 10.71 21.18 -20.55
CA GLY A 231 10.41 19.97 -19.79
C GLY A 231 11.55 18.97 -19.84
N VAL A 232 11.49 17.97 -18.98
CA VAL A 232 12.44 16.85 -18.97
C VAL A 232 11.99 15.80 -19.97
N VAL A 233 12.89 15.35 -20.82
CA VAL A 233 12.62 14.34 -21.84
C VAL A 233 12.36 12.98 -21.17
N ASN A 234 11.14 12.48 -21.31
CA ASN A 234 10.71 11.17 -20.81
C ASN A 234 11.03 10.04 -21.79
N TRP A 235 10.90 10.32 -23.08
CA TRP A 235 11.14 9.37 -24.14
C TRP A 235 11.29 10.08 -25.48
N ALA A 236 12.12 9.52 -26.36
CA ALA A 236 12.38 10.09 -27.67
C ALA A 236 12.60 8.99 -28.72
N ARG A 237 11.91 9.06 -29.86
CA ARG A 237 12.09 8.15 -30.99
C ARG A 237 11.55 8.72 -32.29
N LYS A 238 12.35 8.66 -33.35
CA LYS A 238 11.94 9.03 -34.72
C LYS A 238 11.28 10.41 -34.83
N GLY A 239 11.88 11.41 -34.17
CA GLY A 239 11.39 12.77 -34.19
C GLY A 239 10.26 13.09 -33.21
N ASN A 240 9.71 12.10 -32.52
CA ASN A 240 8.80 12.31 -31.39
C ASN A 240 9.64 12.42 -30.11
N VAL A 241 9.44 13.48 -29.35
CA VAL A 241 10.09 13.72 -28.06
C VAL A 241 9.01 14.07 -27.05
N PHE A 242 8.78 13.20 -26.09
CA PHE A 242 7.87 13.47 -24.98
C PHE A 242 8.63 14.10 -23.85
N ILE A 243 8.11 15.22 -23.36
CA ILE A 243 8.63 15.97 -22.23
C ILE A 243 7.60 16.11 -21.13
N GLN A 244 8.06 16.33 -19.93
CA GLN A 244 7.22 16.54 -18.75
C GLN A 244 7.80 17.66 -17.87
N ASP A 245 6.92 18.49 -17.32
CA ASP A 245 7.21 19.40 -16.21
C ASP A 245 6.25 19.13 -15.03
N ALA A 246 6.26 19.98 -14.02
CA ALA A 246 5.37 19.83 -12.87
C ALA A 246 3.88 19.99 -13.21
N THR A 247 3.56 20.64 -14.34
CA THR A 247 2.18 20.96 -14.76
C THR A 247 1.60 19.93 -15.71
N GLY A 248 2.43 19.17 -16.45
CA GLY A 248 1.93 18.20 -17.39
C GLY A 248 2.98 17.50 -18.23
N GLY A 249 2.50 16.73 -19.22
CA GLY A 249 3.32 16.14 -20.27
C GLY A 249 2.95 16.69 -21.64
N PHE A 250 3.88 16.68 -22.58
CA PHE A 250 3.70 17.22 -23.93
C PHE A 250 4.53 16.49 -24.98
N LEU A 251 4.11 16.55 -26.23
CA LEU A 251 4.84 16.01 -27.37
C LEU A 251 5.50 17.14 -28.15
N ILE A 252 6.78 16.98 -28.46
CA ILE A 252 7.52 17.83 -29.38
C ILE A 252 7.85 17.01 -30.62
N TYR A 253 7.58 17.54 -31.78
CA TYR A 253 7.75 16.82 -33.02
C TYR A 253 8.50 17.60 -34.12
N ASN A 254 9.52 16.96 -34.65
CA ASN A 254 10.13 17.29 -35.96
C ASN A 254 10.82 16.01 -36.44
N SER A 255 10.68 15.68 -37.72
CA SER A 255 11.20 14.44 -38.33
C SER A 255 12.68 14.16 -38.06
N ASN A 256 13.48 15.20 -37.83
CA ASN A 256 14.92 15.11 -37.53
C ASN A 256 15.27 15.47 -36.09
N LEU A 257 14.26 15.54 -35.23
CA LEU A 257 14.49 15.89 -33.83
C LEU A 257 15.07 14.69 -33.07
N GLU A 258 16.18 14.93 -32.39
CA GLU A 258 16.83 13.99 -31.51
C GLU A 258 16.93 14.63 -30.09
N ALA A 259 16.66 13.84 -29.08
CA ALA A 259 16.78 14.26 -27.69
C ALA A 259 17.19 13.08 -26.80
N THR A 260 17.91 13.37 -25.73
CA THR A 260 18.36 12.37 -24.76
C THR A 260 17.38 12.33 -23.57
N VAL A 261 16.91 11.14 -23.23
CA VAL A 261 16.09 10.91 -22.03
C VAL A 261 16.84 11.36 -20.79
N GLY A 262 16.15 12.06 -19.86
CA GLY A 262 16.79 12.62 -18.66
C GLY A 262 17.50 13.95 -18.91
N THR A 263 17.22 14.64 -20.01
CA THR A 263 17.65 16.02 -20.22
C THR A 263 16.45 16.96 -20.14
N LYS A 264 16.62 18.09 -19.47
CA LYS A 264 15.68 19.21 -19.54
C LYS A 264 16.00 20.02 -20.77
N ILE A 265 15.00 20.22 -21.60
CA ILE A 265 15.14 20.97 -22.86
C ILE A 265 14.25 22.19 -22.86
N ILE A 266 14.67 23.21 -23.63
CA ILE A 266 13.79 24.28 -24.10
C ILE A 266 13.66 24.08 -25.62
N ALA A 267 12.44 23.95 -26.09
CA ALA A 267 12.16 23.80 -27.50
C ALA A 267 11.21 24.89 -27.98
N LYS A 268 11.44 25.37 -29.21
CA LYS A 268 10.60 26.35 -29.90
C LYS A 268 9.94 25.70 -31.11
N GLY A 269 8.66 26.03 -31.35
CA GLY A 269 7.90 25.50 -32.46
C GLY A 269 6.49 26.05 -32.53
N THR A 270 5.62 25.42 -33.32
CA THR A 270 4.23 25.86 -33.48
C THR A 270 3.30 24.92 -32.73
N ARG A 271 2.46 25.46 -31.81
CA ARG A 271 1.41 24.73 -31.13
C ARG A 271 0.43 24.14 -32.15
N GLY A 272 0.17 22.86 -32.10
CA GLY A 272 -0.76 22.17 -32.97
C GLY A 272 -1.19 20.82 -32.42
N SER A 273 -1.82 20.01 -33.25
CA SER A 273 -2.17 18.63 -32.96
C SER A 273 -1.96 17.72 -34.15
N PHE A 274 -1.72 16.44 -33.91
CA PHE A 274 -1.67 15.41 -34.91
C PHE A 274 -2.30 14.11 -34.45
N ASN A 275 -3.33 13.63 -35.14
CA ASN A 275 -4.10 12.45 -34.72
C ASN A 275 -4.64 12.53 -33.29
N GLY A 276 -5.02 13.72 -32.84
CA GLY A 276 -5.49 13.97 -31.48
C GLY A 276 -4.37 14.12 -30.43
N LYS A 277 -3.11 13.97 -30.82
CA LYS A 277 -1.95 14.25 -29.95
C LYS A 277 -1.64 15.75 -29.98
N PRO A 278 -1.79 16.48 -28.86
CA PRO A 278 -1.31 17.86 -28.80
C PRO A 278 0.21 17.86 -28.90
N GLN A 279 0.76 18.75 -29.74
CA GLN A 279 2.19 18.79 -29.99
C GLN A 279 2.72 20.17 -30.33
N LEU A 280 4.03 20.34 -30.21
CA LEU A 280 4.77 21.44 -30.79
C LEU A 280 5.38 20.96 -32.09
N SER A 281 4.86 21.45 -33.22
CA SER A 281 5.24 21.01 -34.57
C SER A 281 6.39 21.82 -35.11
N GLY A 282 7.24 21.19 -35.96
CA GLY A 282 8.40 21.85 -36.54
C GLY A 282 9.43 22.27 -35.50
N ALA A 283 9.45 21.60 -34.37
CA ALA A 283 10.22 22.03 -33.23
C ALA A 283 11.72 22.00 -33.41
N VAL A 284 12.40 22.94 -32.74
CA VAL A 284 13.86 23.01 -32.65
C VAL A 284 14.21 23.12 -31.15
N ILE A 285 15.17 22.31 -30.70
CA ILE A 285 15.71 22.41 -29.34
C ILE A 285 16.71 23.55 -29.28
N GLU A 286 16.46 24.55 -28.43
CA GLU A 286 17.34 25.71 -28.24
C GLU A 286 18.38 25.46 -27.14
N SER A 287 18.03 24.68 -26.12
CA SER A 287 18.96 24.28 -25.05
C SER A 287 18.64 22.89 -24.52
N ALA A 288 19.65 22.21 -23.99
CA ALA A 288 19.54 20.94 -23.32
C ALA A 288 20.55 20.87 -22.18
N GLU A 289 20.10 20.46 -20.98
CA GLU A 289 20.93 20.26 -19.80
C GLU A 289 20.55 18.96 -19.07
N PRO A 290 21.48 18.27 -18.41
CA PRO A 290 21.15 17.09 -17.62
C PRO A 290 20.11 17.40 -16.55
N ALA A 291 19.14 16.50 -16.37
CA ALA A 291 18.09 16.62 -15.38
C ALA A 291 17.69 15.24 -14.83
N THR A 292 17.05 15.22 -13.70
CA THR A 292 16.47 13.99 -13.14
C THR A 292 15.08 13.76 -13.75
N LEU A 293 14.82 12.52 -14.18
CA LEU A 293 13.47 12.12 -14.56
C LEU A 293 12.53 12.22 -13.35
N ALA A 294 11.32 12.71 -13.59
CA ALA A 294 10.28 12.63 -12.59
C ALA A 294 9.93 11.16 -12.31
N ASP A 295 9.57 10.87 -11.07
CA ASP A 295 9.03 9.57 -10.72
C ASP A 295 7.77 9.29 -11.55
N PRO A 296 7.56 8.04 -12.01
CA PRO A 296 6.38 7.72 -12.79
C PRO A 296 5.12 7.82 -11.93
N VAL A 297 4.05 8.32 -12.51
CA VAL A 297 2.73 8.29 -11.86
C VAL A 297 2.25 6.84 -11.81
N VAL A 298 2.10 6.28 -10.60
CA VAL A 298 1.55 4.93 -10.42
C VAL A 298 0.04 4.99 -10.60
N THR A 299 -0.49 4.21 -11.51
CA THR A 299 -1.93 4.23 -11.88
C THR A 299 -2.38 2.85 -12.36
N THR A 300 -3.67 2.69 -12.65
CA THR A 300 -4.23 1.46 -13.21
C THR A 300 -4.43 1.57 -14.73
N LEU A 301 -4.47 0.43 -15.42
CA LEU A 301 -4.79 0.42 -16.85
C LEU A 301 -6.21 0.94 -17.11
N ALA A 302 -7.15 0.64 -16.22
CA ALA A 302 -8.54 1.12 -16.31
C ALA A 302 -8.63 2.65 -16.23
N ASP A 303 -7.91 3.27 -15.29
CA ASP A 303 -7.89 4.74 -15.15
C ASP A 303 -7.29 5.42 -16.38
N LEU A 304 -6.20 4.87 -16.94
CA LEU A 304 -5.59 5.39 -18.15
C LEU A 304 -6.50 5.28 -19.35
N LEU A 305 -7.24 4.18 -19.50
CA LEU A 305 -8.19 4.00 -20.60
C LEU A 305 -9.42 4.90 -20.46
N ALA A 306 -9.86 5.14 -19.23
CA ALA A 306 -10.94 6.09 -18.94
C ALA A 306 -10.53 7.55 -19.24
N ASP A 307 -9.24 7.87 -19.09
CA ASP A 307 -8.67 9.20 -19.34
C ASP A 307 -8.36 9.48 -20.83
N ALA A 308 -8.56 8.52 -21.72
CA ALA A 308 -8.12 8.63 -23.13
C ALA A 308 -8.63 9.88 -23.87
N THR A 309 -9.75 10.47 -23.46
CA THR A 309 -10.33 11.69 -24.02
C THR A 309 -9.92 12.95 -23.27
N ALA A 310 -9.68 12.86 -21.96
CA ALA A 310 -9.31 13.97 -21.10
C ALA A 310 -7.82 14.32 -21.15
N LEU A 311 -6.97 13.36 -21.56
CA LEU A 311 -5.54 13.53 -21.74
C LEU A 311 -4.74 13.92 -20.49
N MET A 312 -5.27 13.66 -19.30
CA MET A 312 -4.63 14.03 -18.02
C MET A 312 -3.23 13.44 -17.85
N HIS A 313 -3.00 12.25 -18.39
CA HIS A 313 -1.73 11.56 -18.33
C HIS A 313 -0.88 11.69 -19.61
N PHE A 314 -1.40 12.33 -20.64
CA PHE A 314 -0.68 12.46 -21.92
C PHE A 314 0.71 13.04 -21.76
N GLY A 315 1.70 12.38 -22.34
CA GLY A 315 3.11 12.77 -22.28
C GLY A 315 3.81 12.53 -20.94
N LYS A 316 3.07 12.17 -19.90
CA LYS A 316 3.65 11.85 -18.59
C LYS A 316 4.20 10.43 -18.56
N ARG A 317 5.24 10.26 -17.77
CA ARG A 317 5.75 8.94 -17.41
C ARG A 317 4.82 8.29 -16.41
N VAL A 318 4.32 7.11 -16.73
CA VAL A 318 3.39 6.35 -15.90
C VAL A 318 3.95 4.96 -15.60
N GLN A 319 3.57 4.39 -14.46
CA GLN A 319 3.84 3.01 -14.10
C GLN A 319 2.53 2.29 -13.83
N VAL A 320 2.32 1.18 -14.53
CA VAL A 320 1.18 0.30 -14.34
C VAL A 320 1.67 -1.02 -13.78
N LEU A 321 1.21 -1.35 -12.58
CA LEU A 321 1.59 -2.57 -11.88
C LEU A 321 0.62 -3.70 -12.22
N GLY A 322 1.16 -4.90 -12.40
CA GLY A 322 0.36 -6.11 -12.48
C GLY A 322 -0.57 -6.22 -13.69
N VAL A 323 -0.17 -5.67 -14.82
CA VAL A 323 -0.79 -5.95 -16.10
C VAL A 323 -0.22 -7.23 -16.70
N TYR A 324 -0.91 -7.79 -17.68
CA TYR A 324 -0.54 -9.05 -18.32
C TYR A 324 -0.19 -8.84 -19.79
N VAL A 325 0.78 -9.58 -20.26
CA VAL A 325 1.05 -9.70 -21.71
C VAL A 325 -0.18 -10.33 -22.37
N ALA A 326 -0.92 -9.55 -23.15
CA ALA A 326 -2.16 -10.00 -23.76
C ALA A 326 -1.95 -10.66 -25.12
N GLU A 327 -1.15 -10.02 -25.97
CA GLU A 327 -0.79 -10.52 -27.30
C GLU A 327 0.34 -9.70 -27.90
N TYR A 328 0.79 -10.11 -29.07
CA TYR A 328 1.71 -9.37 -29.93
C TYR A 328 1.07 -9.11 -31.29
N ASP A 329 1.23 -7.90 -31.80
CA ASP A 329 0.76 -7.60 -33.15
C ASP A 329 1.71 -8.16 -34.24
N SER A 330 1.35 -8.00 -35.51
CA SER A 330 2.17 -8.47 -36.65
C SER A 330 3.54 -7.80 -36.77
N TYR A 331 3.77 -6.70 -36.05
CA TYR A 331 5.05 -5.99 -35.97
C TYR A 331 5.84 -6.34 -34.71
N GLY A 332 5.30 -7.21 -33.86
CA GLY A 332 5.89 -7.59 -32.59
C GLY A 332 5.66 -6.59 -31.45
N ASN A 333 4.82 -5.56 -31.63
CA ASN A 333 4.49 -4.67 -30.54
C ASN A 333 3.66 -5.42 -29.49
N LEU A 334 4.03 -5.19 -28.22
CA LEU A 334 3.36 -5.73 -27.07
C LEU A 334 1.95 -5.11 -26.90
N TRP A 335 0.97 -5.95 -26.60
CA TRP A 335 -0.32 -5.53 -26.05
C TRP A 335 -0.42 -6.01 -24.61
N VAL A 336 -0.91 -5.15 -23.74
CA VAL A 336 -1.13 -5.47 -22.32
C VAL A 336 -2.61 -5.40 -22.00
N SER A 337 -3.03 -6.21 -21.02
CA SER A 337 -4.40 -6.19 -20.47
C SER A 337 -4.37 -6.16 -18.95
N ASP A 338 -5.46 -5.74 -18.37
CA ASP A 338 -5.73 -5.97 -16.94
C ASP A 338 -6.04 -7.44 -16.65
N ASN A 339 -6.25 -7.70 -15.37
CA ASN A 339 -6.72 -8.99 -14.92
C ASN A 339 -8.15 -9.26 -15.47
N GLY A 340 -8.29 -10.32 -16.23
CA GLY A 340 -9.54 -10.66 -16.92
C GLY A 340 -9.66 -10.14 -18.36
N GLY A 341 -8.71 -9.33 -18.85
CA GLY A 341 -8.62 -8.91 -20.25
C GLY A 341 -9.69 -7.91 -20.72
N ALA A 342 -10.49 -7.34 -19.77
CA ALA A 342 -11.52 -6.35 -20.11
C ALA A 342 -10.92 -5.04 -20.64
N ASN A 343 -9.81 -4.63 -20.07
CA ASN A 343 -9.06 -3.46 -20.47
C ASN A 343 -7.79 -3.91 -21.20
N LYS A 344 -7.61 -3.45 -22.44
CA LYS A 344 -6.49 -3.86 -23.29
C LYS A 344 -5.97 -2.70 -24.12
N THR A 345 -4.66 -2.55 -24.22
CA THR A 345 -4.05 -1.49 -25.01
C THR A 345 -2.69 -1.88 -25.58
N GLN A 346 -2.26 -1.17 -26.62
CA GLN A 346 -0.99 -1.35 -27.29
C GLN A 346 0.14 -0.61 -26.57
N CYS A 347 1.29 -1.26 -26.48
CA CYS A 347 2.57 -0.64 -26.14
C CYS A 347 3.35 -0.40 -27.45
N TYR A 348 3.16 0.78 -28.02
CA TYR A 348 3.71 1.10 -29.34
C TYR A 348 5.23 1.27 -29.30
N TYR A 349 5.92 0.67 -30.23
CA TYR A 349 7.38 0.52 -30.29
C TYR A 349 8.01 -0.41 -29.24
N MET A 350 7.24 -1.02 -28.36
CA MET A 350 7.76 -1.99 -27.40
C MET A 350 7.68 -3.39 -28.02
N THR A 351 8.80 -3.91 -28.46
CA THR A 351 8.92 -5.21 -29.13
C THR A 351 9.86 -6.14 -28.35
N PRO A 352 9.44 -6.62 -27.16
CA PRO A 352 10.28 -7.47 -26.33
C PRO A 352 10.43 -8.87 -26.93
N ASP A 353 11.41 -9.62 -26.42
CA ASP A 353 11.55 -11.03 -26.73
C ASP A 353 10.35 -11.81 -26.16
N GLN A 354 9.59 -12.43 -27.05
CA GLN A 354 8.38 -13.17 -26.68
C GLN A 354 8.65 -14.43 -25.87
N THR A 355 9.89 -14.91 -25.83
CA THR A 355 10.29 -16.05 -24.99
C THR A 355 10.54 -15.60 -23.55
N GLN A 356 10.96 -14.35 -23.33
CA GLN A 356 11.12 -13.75 -22.01
C GLN A 356 9.79 -13.23 -21.45
N PHE A 357 8.91 -12.77 -22.32
CA PHE A 357 7.59 -12.22 -21.98
C PHE A 357 6.49 -12.96 -22.73
N PRO A 358 6.25 -14.27 -22.46
CA PRO A 358 5.18 -15.01 -23.13
C PRO A 358 3.80 -14.44 -22.79
N VAL A 359 2.83 -14.67 -23.67
CA VAL A 359 1.43 -14.28 -23.42
C VAL A 359 0.94 -14.89 -22.11
N GLY A 360 0.28 -14.08 -21.28
CA GLY A 360 -0.15 -14.45 -19.93
C GLY A 360 0.83 -14.06 -18.82
N THR A 361 2.07 -13.65 -19.16
CA THR A 361 3.03 -13.19 -18.16
C THR A 361 2.54 -11.91 -17.49
N LYS A 362 2.55 -11.88 -16.17
CA LYS A 362 2.30 -10.67 -15.38
C LYS A 362 3.54 -9.79 -15.41
N ILE A 363 3.38 -8.53 -15.72
CA ILE A 363 4.46 -7.55 -15.81
C ILE A 363 4.10 -6.25 -15.09
N SER A 364 5.12 -5.49 -14.73
CA SER A 364 5.02 -4.06 -14.45
C SER A 364 5.53 -3.31 -15.68
N LEU A 365 4.84 -2.23 -16.03
CA LEU A 365 5.14 -1.45 -17.21
C LEU A 365 5.36 0.01 -16.83
N THR A 366 6.56 0.53 -17.11
CA THR A 366 6.86 1.96 -17.05
C THR A 366 7.03 2.51 -18.46
N ALA A 367 6.17 3.45 -18.85
CA ALA A 367 6.15 4.01 -20.20
C ALA A 367 5.59 5.43 -20.21
N VAL A 368 5.56 6.06 -21.36
CA VAL A 368 4.86 7.35 -21.56
C VAL A 368 3.41 7.07 -21.97
N ALA A 369 2.47 7.71 -21.28
CA ALA A 369 1.07 7.69 -21.66
C ALA A 369 0.86 8.52 -22.92
N SER A 370 0.29 7.92 -23.95
CA SER A 370 0.05 8.53 -25.25
C SER A 370 -1.29 8.06 -25.81
N HIS A 371 -1.65 8.54 -26.99
CA HIS A 371 -2.73 7.98 -27.78
C HIS A 371 -2.60 8.30 -29.25
N ASN A 372 -3.36 7.62 -30.04
CA ASN A 372 -3.42 7.83 -31.46
C ASN A 372 -4.88 7.76 -31.94
N LYS A 373 -5.35 8.81 -32.59
CA LYS A 373 -6.74 8.92 -33.08
C LYS A 373 -7.80 8.68 -32.00
N GLY A 374 -7.55 9.18 -30.79
CA GLY A 374 -8.47 9.03 -29.65
C GLY A 374 -8.40 7.67 -28.94
N VAL A 375 -7.47 6.79 -29.31
CA VAL A 375 -7.24 5.50 -28.65
C VAL A 375 -5.99 5.60 -27.79
N PHE A 376 -6.10 5.28 -26.51
CA PHE A 376 -4.97 5.25 -25.59
C PHE A 376 -3.93 4.21 -26.03
N GLN A 377 -2.67 4.54 -25.91
CA GLN A 377 -1.53 3.63 -26.10
C GLN A 377 -0.37 4.04 -25.20
N PHE A 378 0.50 3.12 -24.88
CA PHE A 378 1.81 3.44 -24.30
C PHE A 378 2.84 3.67 -25.42
N GLU A 379 3.79 4.56 -25.16
CA GLU A 379 5.02 4.70 -25.93
C GLU A 379 6.22 4.56 -25.00
N GLY A 380 7.19 3.72 -25.35
CA GLY A 380 8.32 3.45 -24.47
C GLY A 380 9.29 2.42 -25.04
N ASP A 381 10.26 2.05 -24.21
CA ASP A 381 11.26 1.04 -24.50
C ASP A 381 11.04 -0.23 -23.67
N ILE A 382 11.59 -1.34 -24.12
CA ILE A 382 11.54 -2.63 -23.41
C ILE A 382 12.19 -2.56 -22.03
N ALA A 383 13.09 -1.62 -21.79
CA ALA A 383 13.69 -1.37 -20.47
C ALA A 383 12.67 -0.94 -19.40
N GLY A 384 11.46 -0.53 -19.81
CA GLY A 384 10.37 -0.24 -18.89
C GLY A 384 9.50 -1.46 -18.51
N LEU A 385 9.84 -2.65 -19.03
CA LEU A 385 9.15 -3.90 -18.73
C LEU A 385 9.89 -4.64 -17.62
N GLU A 386 9.18 -5.01 -16.59
CA GLU A 386 9.73 -5.80 -15.49
C GLU A 386 8.77 -6.95 -15.20
N ILE A 387 9.30 -8.16 -15.04
CA ILE A 387 8.57 -9.25 -14.39
C ILE A 387 8.73 -9.01 -12.90
N PRO A 388 7.66 -8.74 -12.16
CA PRO A 388 7.78 -8.43 -10.74
C PRO A 388 8.43 -9.62 -10.02
N VAL A 389 9.54 -9.40 -9.36
CA VAL A 389 10.10 -10.37 -8.41
C VAL A 389 9.23 -10.31 -7.17
N VAL A 390 8.28 -11.22 -7.09
CA VAL A 390 7.16 -11.12 -6.16
C VAL A 390 7.55 -11.66 -4.80
N GLY A 391 8.22 -12.79 -4.76
CA GLY A 391 8.67 -13.45 -3.53
C GLY A 391 10.07 -13.01 -3.11
N LYS A 392 10.26 -12.65 -1.85
CA LYS A 392 11.58 -12.42 -1.25
C LYS A 392 11.95 -13.65 -0.42
N VAL A 393 13.21 -14.04 -0.46
CA VAL A 393 13.68 -15.13 0.40
C VAL A 393 13.84 -14.61 1.84
N ASP A 394 13.27 -15.34 2.81
CA ASP A 394 13.53 -15.09 4.24
C ASP A 394 15.04 -15.32 4.50
N PRO A 395 15.78 -14.33 4.98
CA PRO A 395 17.20 -14.47 5.22
C PRO A 395 17.54 -15.41 6.40
N TYR A 396 16.54 -15.77 7.19
CA TYR A 396 16.75 -16.64 8.35
C TYR A 396 17.06 -18.07 7.92
N VAL A 397 18.15 -18.63 8.46
CA VAL A 397 18.53 -20.01 8.22
C VAL A 397 18.02 -20.88 9.38
N TYR A 398 17.02 -21.70 9.09
CA TYR A 398 16.45 -22.62 10.06
C TYR A 398 17.43 -23.74 10.39
N PRO A 399 17.81 -23.95 11.65
CA PRO A 399 18.73 -25.00 12.02
C PRO A 399 18.08 -26.37 11.81
N THR A 400 18.82 -27.35 11.30
CA THR A 400 18.40 -28.76 11.25
C THR A 400 18.01 -29.25 12.65
N ARG A 401 16.90 -29.93 12.78
CA ARG A 401 16.43 -30.53 14.03
C ARG A 401 16.60 -32.06 13.98
N HIS A 402 17.05 -32.63 15.09
CA HIS A 402 17.30 -34.06 15.24
C HIS A 402 18.15 -34.68 14.10
N ASP A 403 19.06 -33.89 13.52
CA ASP A 403 19.94 -34.28 12.39
C ASP A 403 19.18 -34.83 11.17
N LYS A 404 17.85 -34.61 11.07
CA LYS A 404 17.04 -35.16 9.98
C LYS A 404 15.86 -34.25 9.53
N TYR A 405 15.45 -33.27 10.33
CA TYR A 405 14.39 -32.35 9.94
C TYR A 405 15.02 -31.07 9.43
N ASN A 406 14.65 -30.66 8.21
CA ASN A 406 15.17 -29.47 7.58
C ASN A 406 14.00 -28.62 7.10
N LEU A 407 14.04 -27.33 7.39
CA LEU A 407 13.09 -26.34 6.92
C LEU A 407 13.81 -25.26 6.11
N LYS A 408 13.35 -25.01 4.90
CA LYS A 408 13.92 -24.01 4.01
C LYS A 408 12.81 -23.10 3.49
N ASN A 409 13.02 -21.81 3.57
CA ASN A 409 12.14 -20.86 2.93
C ASN A 409 12.34 -20.88 1.41
N ARG A 410 11.26 -20.94 0.66
CA ARG A 410 11.30 -20.73 -0.78
C ARG A 410 11.11 -19.24 -1.10
N TRP A 411 10.06 -18.62 -0.57
CA TRP A 411 9.83 -17.19 -0.61
C TRP A 411 8.75 -16.74 0.38
N VAL A 412 8.73 -15.42 0.67
CA VAL A 412 7.75 -14.74 1.52
C VAL A 412 7.24 -13.49 0.80
N ILE A 413 5.94 -13.30 0.80
CA ILE A 413 5.23 -12.08 0.41
C ILE A 413 4.45 -11.61 1.64
N SER A 414 4.91 -10.54 2.28
CA SER A 414 4.34 -10.13 3.55
C SER A 414 4.52 -8.64 3.83
N ASN A 415 3.81 -8.15 4.83
CA ASN A 415 3.99 -6.79 5.32
C ASN A 415 5.39 -6.59 5.93
N VAL A 416 5.97 -7.63 6.54
CA VAL A 416 7.35 -7.60 7.06
C VAL A 416 8.36 -7.44 5.92
N MET A 417 8.13 -8.14 4.80
CA MET A 417 8.98 -8.04 3.61
C MET A 417 8.68 -6.81 2.74
N GLU A 418 7.68 -5.99 3.12
CA GLU A 418 7.27 -4.78 2.40
C GLU A 418 6.86 -5.02 0.93
N ASN A 419 6.38 -6.22 0.62
CA ASN A 419 5.95 -6.59 -0.74
C ASN A 419 4.50 -7.11 -0.80
N PHE A 420 3.77 -7.15 0.32
CA PHE A 420 2.40 -7.67 0.33
C PHE A 420 1.40 -6.73 -0.37
N ALA A 421 1.48 -5.43 -0.13
CA ALA A 421 0.49 -4.48 -0.67
C ALA A 421 0.37 -4.52 -2.20
N ALA A 422 1.50 -4.72 -2.91
CA ALA A 422 1.54 -4.85 -4.36
C ALA A 422 1.08 -6.23 -4.86
N ASN A 423 1.04 -7.25 -3.98
CA ASN A 423 0.81 -8.64 -4.32
C ASN A 423 -0.32 -9.27 -3.48
N ALA A 424 -1.17 -8.46 -2.87
CA ALA A 424 -2.30 -8.96 -2.11
C ALA A 424 -3.31 -9.68 -3.03
N PRO A 425 -3.78 -10.89 -2.67
CA PRO A 425 -4.75 -11.64 -3.48
C PRO A 425 -6.15 -10.99 -3.47
N GLY A 426 -6.33 -9.91 -2.73
CA GLY A 426 -7.56 -9.12 -2.66
C GLY A 426 -7.47 -8.02 -1.62
N GLY A 427 -8.47 -7.12 -1.60
CA GLY A 427 -8.59 -6.08 -0.59
C GLY A 427 -8.87 -6.63 0.81
N ASP A 428 -8.86 -5.73 1.81
CA ASP A 428 -9.14 -6.10 3.20
C ASP A 428 -10.45 -6.92 3.35
N GLN A 429 -10.35 -8.03 4.07
CA GLN A 429 -11.42 -8.99 4.34
C GLN A 429 -12.08 -9.63 3.10
N LYS A 430 -11.52 -9.46 1.90
CA LYS A 430 -12.08 -10.02 0.66
C LYS A 430 -11.59 -11.42 0.33
N VAL A 431 -10.51 -11.87 0.95
CA VAL A 431 -9.96 -13.22 0.81
C VAL A 431 -9.88 -13.84 2.19
N ARG A 432 -10.64 -14.91 2.41
CA ARG A 432 -10.74 -15.57 3.72
C ARG A 432 -10.23 -17.00 3.72
N GLY A 433 -10.31 -17.69 2.59
CA GLY A 433 -9.83 -19.05 2.40
C GLY A 433 -8.65 -19.11 1.44
N MET A 434 -7.76 -20.06 1.69
CA MET A 434 -6.66 -20.45 0.82
C MET A 434 -6.51 -21.97 0.83
N ALA A 435 -6.23 -22.53 -0.33
CA ALA A 435 -5.82 -23.93 -0.49
C ALA A 435 -4.67 -24.02 -1.48
N ALA A 436 -3.93 -25.13 -1.49
CA ALA A 436 -2.87 -25.37 -2.47
C ALA A 436 -3.02 -26.73 -3.13
N LYS A 437 -2.69 -26.79 -4.42
CA LYS A 437 -2.67 -28.00 -5.21
C LYS A 437 -1.71 -27.87 -6.39
N ASP A 438 -0.94 -28.92 -6.65
CA ASP A 438 -0.02 -29.03 -7.80
C ASP A 438 0.97 -27.84 -7.88
N GLY A 439 1.45 -27.40 -6.72
CA GLY A 439 2.40 -26.29 -6.63
C GLY A 439 1.78 -24.90 -6.81
N ILE A 440 0.47 -24.77 -6.80
CA ILE A 440 -0.25 -23.50 -6.94
C ILE A 440 -1.05 -23.21 -5.68
N MET A 441 -1.01 -21.96 -5.20
CA MET A 441 -1.89 -21.46 -4.15
C MET A 441 -3.16 -20.87 -4.78
N TYR A 442 -4.30 -21.20 -4.23
CA TYR A 442 -5.62 -20.74 -4.67
C TYR A 442 -6.28 -19.95 -3.54
N PHE A 443 -6.62 -18.71 -3.82
CA PHE A 443 -7.27 -17.81 -2.87
C PHE A 443 -8.67 -17.48 -3.36
N ILE A 444 -9.67 -17.82 -2.58
CA ILE A 444 -11.04 -17.46 -2.92
C ILE A 444 -11.31 -15.98 -2.63
N ASN A 445 -11.79 -15.25 -3.61
CA ASN A 445 -12.14 -13.84 -3.46
C ASN A 445 -13.65 -13.63 -3.49
N GLN A 446 -14.18 -12.89 -2.54
CA GLN A 446 -15.62 -12.59 -2.42
C GLN A 446 -16.25 -11.91 -3.65
N ALA A 447 -15.44 -11.50 -4.62
CA ALA A 447 -15.93 -10.97 -5.89
C ALA A 447 -16.25 -12.06 -6.94
N GLY A 448 -16.14 -13.34 -6.59
CA GLY A 448 -16.51 -14.45 -7.45
C GLY A 448 -15.41 -14.95 -8.38
N TYR A 449 -14.17 -14.87 -7.95
CA TYR A 449 -13.02 -15.43 -8.67
C TYR A 449 -11.99 -16.04 -7.72
N ILE A 450 -11.19 -16.95 -8.25
CA ILE A 450 -10.07 -17.57 -7.54
C ILE A 450 -8.77 -16.95 -8.05
N VAL A 451 -8.02 -16.31 -7.15
CA VAL A 451 -6.66 -15.83 -7.43
C VAL A 451 -5.71 -17.00 -7.32
N ARG A 452 -4.84 -17.17 -8.30
CA ARG A 452 -3.81 -18.20 -8.31
C ARG A 452 -2.42 -17.61 -8.15
N VAL A 453 -1.58 -18.25 -7.36
CA VAL A 453 -0.18 -17.87 -7.17
C VAL A 453 0.70 -19.08 -7.39
N ASP A 454 1.71 -18.96 -8.23
CA ASP A 454 2.72 -19.98 -8.44
C ASP A 454 3.55 -20.21 -7.17
N GLY A 455 3.50 -21.39 -6.62
CA GLY A 455 4.20 -21.74 -5.37
C GLY A 455 5.72 -21.82 -5.52
N LYS A 456 6.27 -21.82 -6.75
CA LYS A 456 7.73 -21.78 -6.98
C LYS A 456 8.27 -20.37 -6.98
N THR A 457 7.51 -19.43 -7.57
CA THR A 457 8.00 -18.06 -7.84
C THR A 457 7.31 -16.98 -7.03
N GLY A 458 6.11 -17.25 -6.50
CA GLY A 458 5.24 -16.25 -5.88
C GLY A 458 4.50 -15.36 -6.87
N GLU A 459 4.57 -15.66 -8.17
CA GLU A 459 3.89 -14.89 -9.21
C GLU A 459 2.39 -15.14 -9.19
N MET A 460 1.60 -14.08 -9.30
CA MET A 460 0.17 -14.23 -9.54
C MET A 460 -0.08 -14.66 -10.97
N LEU A 461 -0.79 -15.77 -11.10
CA LEU A 461 -1.26 -16.32 -12.37
C LEU A 461 -2.61 -15.71 -12.76
N GLN A 462 -3.07 -15.98 -13.98
CA GLN A 462 -4.42 -15.59 -14.39
C GLN A 462 -5.46 -16.16 -13.42
N PRO A 463 -6.39 -15.36 -12.89
CA PRO A 463 -7.41 -15.84 -11.99
C PRO A 463 -8.45 -16.67 -12.75
N ILE A 464 -9.17 -17.49 -12.01
CA ILE A 464 -10.31 -18.24 -12.52
C ILE A 464 -11.58 -17.50 -12.14
N THR A 465 -12.36 -17.03 -13.10
CA THR A 465 -13.68 -16.46 -12.84
C THR A 465 -14.65 -17.62 -12.62
N ILE A 466 -15.32 -17.62 -11.47
CA ILE A 466 -16.31 -18.65 -11.15
C ILE A 466 -17.60 -18.33 -11.89
N THR A 467 -18.13 -19.32 -12.58
CA THR A 467 -19.36 -19.21 -13.40
C THR A 467 -20.38 -20.26 -12.98
N GLY A 468 -21.64 -19.91 -13.06
CA GLY A 468 -22.77 -20.79 -12.75
C GLY A 468 -24.03 -19.95 -12.55
N ASP A 469 -25.18 -20.56 -12.76
CA ASP A 469 -26.45 -19.89 -12.58
C ASP A 469 -26.82 -19.84 -11.10
N HIS A 470 -27.08 -18.63 -10.60
CA HIS A 470 -27.63 -18.42 -9.26
C HIS A 470 -26.78 -18.97 -8.11
N LEU A 471 -25.43 -18.90 -8.23
CA LEU A 471 -24.51 -19.34 -7.19
C LEU A 471 -24.80 -18.63 -5.86
N PHE A 472 -24.84 -19.39 -4.78
CA PHE A 472 -25.16 -18.93 -3.43
C PHE A 472 -26.55 -18.29 -3.29
N GLN A 473 -27.49 -18.62 -4.20
CA GLN A 473 -28.86 -18.19 -4.18
C GLN A 473 -29.80 -19.42 -4.11
N HIS A 474 -31.05 -19.19 -3.72
CA HIS A 474 -32.06 -20.21 -3.73
C HIS A 474 -33.37 -19.65 -4.31
N PRO A 475 -34.18 -20.48 -4.96
CA PRO A 475 -35.44 -20.05 -5.51
C PRO A 475 -36.45 -19.71 -4.40
N THR A 476 -37.15 -18.61 -4.59
CA THR A 476 -38.32 -18.22 -3.78
C THR A 476 -39.48 -17.93 -4.71
N VAL A 477 -40.68 -18.08 -4.21
CA VAL A 477 -41.89 -17.76 -4.98
C VAL A 477 -42.43 -16.41 -4.52
N ASN A 478 -42.57 -15.50 -5.43
CA ASN A 478 -43.21 -14.20 -5.16
C ASN A 478 -44.70 -14.46 -4.90
N GLU A 479 -45.18 -14.18 -3.70
CA GLU A 479 -46.59 -14.49 -3.29
C GLU A 479 -47.61 -13.67 -4.08
N GLU A 480 -47.26 -12.53 -4.63
CA GLU A 480 -48.20 -11.70 -5.41
C GLU A 480 -48.27 -12.09 -6.89
N THR A 481 -47.12 -12.46 -7.48
CA THR A 481 -47.05 -12.76 -8.92
C THR A 481 -47.04 -14.23 -9.25
N GLY A 482 -46.66 -15.10 -8.28
CA GLY A 482 -46.43 -16.51 -8.48
C GLY A 482 -45.15 -16.85 -9.26
N GLU A 483 -44.35 -15.87 -9.55
CA GLU A 483 -43.09 -16.05 -10.28
C GLU A 483 -41.96 -16.51 -9.36
N THR A 484 -41.02 -17.26 -9.92
CA THR A 484 -39.78 -17.65 -9.20
C THR A 484 -38.81 -16.52 -9.20
N GLU A 485 -38.42 -16.06 -8.02
CA GLU A 485 -37.35 -15.10 -7.78
C GLU A 485 -36.16 -15.83 -7.11
N TRP A 486 -34.96 -15.24 -7.19
CA TRP A 486 -33.76 -15.78 -6.57
C TRP A 486 -33.31 -14.91 -5.40
N ALA A 487 -33.30 -15.49 -4.22
CA ALA A 487 -32.83 -14.82 -2.99
C ALA A 487 -31.43 -15.31 -2.60
N SER A 488 -30.66 -14.48 -1.91
CA SER A 488 -29.38 -14.91 -1.37
C SER A 488 -29.56 -16.02 -0.33
N GLY A 489 -28.87 -17.12 -0.51
CA GLY A 489 -28.84 -18.25 0.43
C GLY A 489 -27.85 -18.05 1.58
N VAL A 490 -26.89 -17.13 1.45
CA VAL A 490 -25.80 -16.89 2.40
C VAL A 490 -25.61 -15.40 2.64
N THR A 491 -24.89 -15.03 3.70
CA THR A 491 -24.52 -13.62 3.96
C THR A 491 -23.41 -13.16 3.01
N TYR A 492 -22.41 -13.99 2.79
CA TYR A 492 -21.32 -13.75 1.86
C TYR A 492 -21.09 -15.00 1.02
N GLY A 493 -21.11 -14.89 -0.30
CA GLY A 493 -20.62 -15.93 -1.20
C GLY A 493 -19.09 -15.99 -1.23
N TYR A 494 -18.54 -17.06 -1.75
CA TYR A 494 -17.11 -17.22 -2.03
C TYR A 494 -16.22 -16.97 -0.81
N ASN A 495 -16.46 -17.70 0.28
CA ASN A 495 -15.84 -17.44 1.57
C ASN A 495 -14.66 -18.35 1.89
N ASP A 496 -14.76 -19.65 1.64
CA ASP A 496 -13.69 -20.62 1.89
C ASP A 496 -13.47 -21.51 0.66
N ILE A 497 -12.27 -22.09 0.56
CA ILE A 497 -11.82 -22.96 -0.53
C ILE A 497 -10.99 -24.11 0.06
N LYS A 498 -11.29 -25.33 -0.38
CA LYS A 498 -10.55 -26.55 -0.02
C LYS A 498 -10.39 -27.44 -1.26
N PHE A 499 -9.44 -28.34 -1.21
CA PHE A 499 -9.36 -29.49 -2.08
C PHE A 499 -9.75 -30.73 -1.29
N ASP A 500 -10.50 -31.62 -1.91
CA ASP A 500 -10.72 -32.95 -1.38
C ASP A 500 -9.49 -33.84 -1.62
N SER A 501 -9.56 -35.11 -1.21
CA SER A 501 -8.43 -36.05 -1.30
C SER A 501 -8.02 -36.39 -2.75
N GLU A 502 -8.93 -36.27 -3.70
CA GLU A 502 -8.69 -36.49 -5.14
C GLU A 502 -8.32 -35.17 -5.87
N GLY A 503 -8.40 -34.08 -5.15
CA GLY A 503 -8.02 -32.75 -5.63
C GLY A 503 -9.13 -32.02 -6.37
N ASN A 504 -10.39 -32.33 -6.09
CA ASN A 504 -11.52 -31.53 -6.55
C ASN A 504 -11.61 -30.23 -5.76
N CYS A 505 -11.78 -29.12 -6.46
CA CYS A 505 -11.80 -27.79 -5.85
C CYS A 505 -13.17 -27.44 -5.29
N LEU A 506 -13.30 -27.31 -4.00
CA LEU A 506 -14.54 -26.97 -3.32
C LEU A 506 -14.54 -25.54 -2.80
N ILE A 507 -15.66 -24.84 -2.97
CA ILE A 507 -15.87 -23.52 -2.40
C ILE A 507 -17.16 -23.49 -1.60
N THR A 508 -17.19 -22.66 -0.54
CA THR A 508 -18.39 -22.44 0.25
C THR A 508 -18.65 -20.96 0.50
N GLY A 509 -19.93 -20.62 0.74
CA GLY A 509 -20.33 -19.32 1.26
C GLY A 509 -20.32 -19.29 2.78
N LEU A 510 -20.61 -18.12 3.36
CA LEU A 510 -20.72 -17.89 4.79
C LEU A 510 -22.19 -17.62 5.14
N PRO A 511 -22.95 -18.62 5.61
CA PRO A 511 -24.21 -18.39 6.31
C PRO A 511 -23.93 -17.83 7.71
N THR A 512 -24.82 -17.02 8.24
CA THR A 512 -24.73 -16.44 9.60
C THR A 512 -25.87 -16.85 10.51
N SER A 513 -26.77 -17.69 10.02
CA SER A 513 -27.88 -18.26 10.79
C SER A 513 -28.40 -19.53 10.13
N SER A 514 -29.12 -20.38 10.91
CA SER A 514 -29.79 -21.57 10.41
C SER A 514 -30.89 -21.31 9.36
N ALA A 515 -31.38 -20.06 9.30
CA ALA A 515 -32.33 -19.63 8.26
C ALA A 515 -31.72 -19.51 6.88
N GLN A 516 -30.41 -19.36 6.80
CA GLN A 516 -29.63 -19.40 5.56
C GLN A 516 -29.23 -20.83 5.20
N ARG A 517 -28.51 -20.99 4.13
CA ARG A 517 -28.17 -22.30 3.59
C ARG A 517 -26.67 -22.56 3.71
N PHE A 518 -26.30 -23.78 4.06
CA PHE A 518 -24.93 -24.24 3.84
C PHE A 518 -24.83 -24.72 2.40
N MET A 519 -23.98 -24.05 1.62
CA MET A 519 -23.85 -24.28 0.18
C MET A 519 -22.40 -24.55 -0.16
N VAL A 520 -22.12 -25.70 -0.76
CA VAL A 520 -20.78 -26.06 -1.25
C VAL A 520 -20.89 -26.35 -2.74
N TYR A 521 -19.96 -25.82 -3.50
CA TYR A 521 -19.83 -26.02 -4.93
C TYR A 521 -18.46 -26.58 -5.26
N GLU A 522 -18.43 -27.55 -6.20
CA GLU A 522 -17.20 -27.91 -6.89
C GLU A 522 -16.93 -26.91 -8.03
N VAL A 523 -15.70 -26.52 -8.21
CA VAL A 523 -15.26 -25.60 -9.29
C VAL A 523 -14.27 -26.31 -10.19
N ASP A 524 -14.63 -26.43 -11.46
CA ASP A 524 -13.70 -26.86 -12.51
C ASP A 524 -12.64 -25.76 -12.70
N LEU A 525 -11.38 -26.06 -12.39
CA LEU A 525 -10.27 -25.11 -12.44
C LEU A 525 -9.84 -24.70 -13.86
N GLU A 526 -10.30 -25.42 -14.90
CA GLU A 526 -10.00 -25.07 -16.29
C GLU A 526 -11.03 -24.08 -16.84
N THR A 527 -12.29 -24.26 -16.52
CA THR A 527 -13.41 -23.49 -17.07
C THR A 527 -13.99 -22.45 -16.13
N GLY A 528 -13.80 -22.64 -14.82
CA GLY A 528 -14.43 -21.87 -13.76
C GLY A 528 -15.89 -22.26 -13.50
N ALA A 529 -16.41 -23.30 -14.15
CA ALA A 529 -17.78 -23.75 -13.96
C ALA A 529 -17.97 -24.34 -12.56
N ALA A 530 -19.01 -23.89 -11.84
CA ALA A 530 -19.34 -24.37 -10.51
C ALA A 530 -20.56 -25.29 -10.54
N THR A 531 -20.46 -26.47 -9.87
CA THR A 531 -21.50 -27.46 -9.72
C THR A 531 -21.86 -27.61 -8.24
N GLU A 532 -23.15 -27.63 -7.91
CA GLU A 532 -23.61 -27.74 -6.54
C GLU A 532 -23.31 -29.13 -5.98
N VAL A 533 -22.71 -29.20 -4.78
CA VAL A 533 -22.41 -30.43 -4.04
C VAL A 533 -23.33 -30.56 -2.80
N ILE A 534 -23.43 -29.47 -2.03
CA ILE A 534 -24.30 -29.39 -0.85
C ILE A 534 -25.12 -28.10 -0.94
N ASN A 535 -26.43 -28.19 -0.63
CA ASN A 535 -27.32 -27.05 -0.55
C ASN A 535 -28.44 -27.33 0.47
N GLU A 536 -28.16 -27.12 1.74
CA GLU A 536 -29.06 -27.42 2.83
C GLU A 536 -29.39 -26.20 3.70
N ARG A 537 -30.66 -26.06 4.06
CA ARG A 537 -31.10 -25.05 5.04
C ARG A 537 -31.36 -25.77 6.36
N LEU A 538 -30.51 -25.51 7.35
CA LEU A 538 -30.59 -26.24 8.62
C LEU A 538 -31.91 -26.02 9.39
N ALA A 539 -32.54 -24.85 9.23
CA ALA A 539 -33.83 -24.55 9.86
C ALA A 539 -34.99 -25.40 9.35
N ASP A 540 -34.80 -26.14 8.26
CA ASP A 540 -35.84 -27.08 7.76
C ASP A 540 -35.86 -28.40 8.55
N ASN A 541 -34.81 -28.69 9.31
CA ASN A 541 -34.74 -29.80 10.23
C ASN A 541 -35.15 -29.39 11.66
N PRO A 542 -36.25 -29.85 12.24
CA PRO A 542 -36.71 -29.49 13.56
C PRO A 542 -35.74 -29.90 14.69
N ASP A 543 -34.89 -30.89 14.45
CA ASP A 543 -33.87 -31.31 15.44
C ASP A 543 -32.76 -30.26 15.62
N PHE A 544 -32.66 -29.27 14.74
CA PHE A 544 -31.69 -28.19 14.80
C PHE A 544 -32.33 -26.90 15.31
N GLU A 545 -33.52 -26.92 15.90
CA GLU A 545 -34.17 -25.74 16.47
C GLU A 545 -33.31 -25.13 17.56
N GLY A 546 -32.99 -23.84 17.41
CA GLY A 546 -32.19 -23.06 18.38
C GLY A 546 -30.68 -23.16 18.20
N VAL A 547 -30.18 -23.94 17.25
CA VAL A 547 -28.75 -24.01 16.94
C VAL A 547 -28.34 -22.79 16.11
N THR A 548 -27.27 -22.16 16.53
CA THR A 548 -26.65 -21.07 15.79
C THR A 548 -25.79 -21.66 14.68
N ALA A 549 -26.17 -21.43 13.43
CA ALA A 549 -25.43 -21.91 12.25
C ALA A 549 -24.74 -20.75 11.55
N ARG A 550 -23.56 -20.40 12.01
CA ARG A 550 -22.62 -19.55 11.28
C ARG A 550 -21.38 -20.37 10.96
N PHE A 551 -21.09 -20.53 9.69
CA PHE A 551 -19.94 -21.32 9.23
C PHE A 551 -18.97 -20.43 8.45
N ASP A 552 -17.85 -20.11 9.07
CA ASP A 552 -16.81 -19.28 8.46
C ASP A 552 -15.85 -20.10 7.58
N ALA A 553 -15.76 -21.42 7.81
CA ALA A 553 -14.93 -22.34 7.04
C ALA A 553 -15.53 -23.73 7.01
N MET A 554 -15.02 -24.56 6.09
CA MET A 554 -15.33 -26.00 6.02
C MET A 554 -14.04 -26.82 6.15
N GLY A 555 -14.19 -28.07 6.62
CA GLY A 555 -13.21 -29.14 6.49
C GLY A 555 -13.71 -30.19 5.52
N VAL A 556 -12.84 -30.82 4.78
CA VAL A 556 -13.17 -31.91 3.86
C VAL A 556 -12.10 -32.97 3.92
N ASN A 557 -12.54 -34.26 3.86
CA ASN A 557 -11.67 -35.41 3.68
C ASN A 557 -12.43 -36.48 2.85
N GLY A 558 -11.71 -37.20 2.01
CA GLY A 558 -12.31 -38.20 1.07
C GLY A 558 -12.54 -37.60 -0.31
N ASP A 559 -13.23 -38.36 -1.17
CA ASP A 559 -13.55 -38.02 -2.56
C ASP A 559 -15.03 -37.63 -2.69
N ILE A 560 -15.34 -36.45 -3.12
CA ILE A 560 -16.71 -35.95 -3.28
C ILE A 560 -17.50 -36.69 -4.39
N HIS A 561 -16.83 -37.37 -5.30
CA HIS A 561 -17.45 -38.23 -6.31
C HIS A 561 -17.60 -39.68 -5.87
N GLY A 562 -17.03 -40.02 -4.73
CA GLY A 562 -17.14 -41.31 -4.05
C GLY A 562 -17.67 -41.15 -2.64
N ASN A 563 -16.77 -41.30 -1.65
CA ASN A 563 -17.10 -41.08 -0.24
C ASN A 563 -16.26 -39.95 0.33
N ALA A 564 -16.91 -39.03 1.03
CA ALA A 564 -16.25 -37.95 1.69
C ALA A 564 -16.99 -37.47 2.95
N CYS A 565 -16.28 -36.80 3.81
CA CYS A 565 -16.80 -36.06 4.95
C CYS A 565 -16.57 -34.56 4.77
N VAL A 566 -17.66 -33.80 4.78
CA VAL A 566 -17.63 -32.35 4.84
C VAL A 566 -18.12 -31.91 6.22
N MET A 567 -17.34 -31.06 6.92
CA MET A 567 -17.67 -30.60 8.27
C MET A 567 -17.60 -29.08 8.39
N ALA A 568 -18.41 -28.52 9.29
CA ALA A 568 -18.35 -27.09 9.62
C ALA A 568 -18.62 -26.89 11.11
N ALA A 569 -17.80 -26.06 11.77
CA ALA A 569 -17.98 -25.70 13.16
C ALA A 569 -18.75 -24.37 13.31
N CYS A 570 -19.66 -24.32 14.29
CA CYS A 570 -20.48 -23.14 14.54
C CYS A 570 -19.67 -21.99 15.15
N ALA A 571 -19.61 -20.87 14.48
CA ALA A 571 -19.01 -19.64 14.99
C ALA A 571 -20.01 -18.85 15.84
N GLY A 572 -19.50 -18.14 16.87
CA GLY A 572 -20.26 -17.14 17.60
C GLY A 572 -21.10 -17.62 18.78
N GLY A 573 -21.21 -18.90 19.03
CA GLY A 573 -21.92 -19.44 20.20
C GLY A 573 -22.17 -20.93 20.05
N GLY A 574 -22.03 -21.65 21.18
CA GLY A 574 -22.13 -23.10 21.19
C GLY A 574 -20.84 -23.80 20.74
N LEU A 575 -20.79 -25.10 21.05
CA LEU A 575 -19.69 -25.99 20.68
C LEU A 575 -20.19 -27.04 19.67
N ASP A 576 -21.11 -26.62 18.82
CA ASP A 576 -21.73 -27.49 17.84
C ASP A 576 -20.91 -27.57 16.57
N VAL A 577 -20.92 -28.74 15.94
CA VAL A 577 -20.31 -29.04 14.65
C VAL A 577 -21.35 -29.74 13.79
N PHE A 578 -21.40 -29.45 12.54
CA PHE A 578 -22.19 -30.14 11.54
C PHE A 578 -21.31 -30.99 10.65
N ARG A 579 -21.82 -32.18 10.31
CA ARG A 579 -21.21 -33.14 9.41
C ARG A 579 -22.18 -33.51 8.27
N TRP A 580 -21.69 -33.48 7.05
CA TRP A 580 -22.33 -34.00 5.85
C TRP A 580 -21.48 -35.13 5.31
N LEU A 581 -22.03 -36.34 5.27
CA LEU A 581 -21.40 -37.45 4.59
C LEU A 581 -21.79 -37.41 3.11
N ILE A 582 -20.81 -37.61 2.26
CA ILE A 582 -21.02 -37.84 0.83
C ILE A 582 -20.85 -39.37 0.63
N ILE A 583 -21.84 -40.02 0.09
CA ILE A 583 -21.87 -41.48 -0.14
C ILE A 583 -22.17 -41.72 -1.61
N ASP A 584 -21.28 -42.43 -2.30
CA ASP A 584 -21.41 -42.68 -3.76
C ASP A 584 -21.62 -41.37 -4.57
N GLY A 585 -21.00 -40.27 -4.13
CA GLY A 585 -21.07 -38.94 -4.77
C GLY A 585 -22.32 -38.13 -4.42
N GLU A 586 -23.17 -38.58 -3.50
CA GLU A 586 -24.39 -37.87 -3.10
C GLU A 586 -24.32 -37.41 -1.64
N ALA A 587 -24.51 -36.10 -1.41
CA ALA A 587 -24.51 -35.52 -0.07
C ALA A 587 -25.72 -36.02 0.73
N GLN A 588 -25.48 -36.52 1.94
CA GLN A 588 -26.50 -36.91 2.91
C GLN A 588 -26.92 -35.68 3.74
N PRO A 589 -28.13 -35.72 4.37
CA PRO A 589 -28.54 -34.65 5.27
C PRO A 589 -27.55 -34.44 6.40
N ALA A 590 -27.46 -33.17 6.89
CA ALA A 590 -26.58 -32.79 7.98
C ALA A 590 -26.82 -33.61 9.25
N GLU A 591 -25.75 -33.94 9.92
CA GLU A 591 -25.76 -34.49 11.29
C GLU A 591 -25.17 -33.41 12.24
N LEU A 592 -25.87 -33.20 13.36
CA LEU A 592 -25.40 -32.33 14.42
C LEU A 592 -24.57 -33.12 15.42
N ILE A 593 -23.35 -32.73 15.64
CA ILE A 593 -22.45 -33.26 16.67
C ILE A 593 -22.28 -32.19 17.73
N SER A 594 -22.86 -32.41 18.92
CA SER A 594 -22.65 -31.49 20.06
C SER A 594 -21.51 -32.01 20.89
N MET A 595 -20.48 -31.13 21.08
CA MET A 595 -19.26 -31.49 21.81
C MET A 595 -19.56 -31.76 23.28
N LEU A 596 -19.18 -32.96 23.73
CA LEU A 596 -19.33 -33.39 25.11
C LEU A 596 -18.01 -33.10 25.84
N LEU A 597 -17.99 -32.03 26.60
CA LEU A 597 -16.88 -31.63 27.47
C LEU A 597 -17.24 -31.99 28.88
N ASN A 598 -16.43 -32.84 29.51
CA ASN A 598 -16.62 -33.19 30.93
C ASN A 598 -15.79 -32.27 31.82
N PRO A 599 -16.41 -31.30 32.53
CA PRO A 599 -15.68 -30.33 33.35
C PRO A 599 -14.94 -30.96 34.55
N GLU A 600 -15.16 -32.24 34.84
CA GLU A 600 -14.50 -32.95 35.96
C GLU A 600 -13.24 -33.71 35.47
N THR A 601 -13.24 -34.21 34.25
CA THR A 601 -12.18 -35.06 33.72
C THR A 601 -11.34 -34.37 32.67
N ASP A 602 -11.97 -33.50 31.87
CA ASP A 602 -11.31 -32.73 30.85
C ASP A 602 -10.56 -31.60 31.55
N SER A 603 -9.34 -31.34 31.12
CA SER A 603 -8.49 -30.28 31.71
C SER A 603 -9.06 -28.88 31.42
N TYR A 604 -10.34 -28.76 31.59
CA TYR A 604 -11.18 -27.63 31.25
C TYR A 604 -10.97 -26.49 32.22
N LYS A 605 -9.90 -25.79 32.07
CA LYS A 605 -9.57 -24.60 32.87
C LYS A 605 -10.26 -23.34 32.38
N TRP A 606 -11.03 -23.46 31.33
CA TRP A 606 -11.72 -22.33 30.69
C TRP A 606 -13.20 -22.64 30.56
N ASN A 607 -14.02 -21.69 30.88
CA ASN A 607 -15.41 -21.69 30.46
C ASN A 607 -15.50 -21.40 28.95
N ILE A 608 -15.14 -22.36 28.08
CA ILE A 608 -15.39 -22.22 26.66
C ILE A 608 -16.88 -22.37 26.45
N THR A 609 -17.50 -21.32 25.92
CA THR A 609 -18.92 -21.28 25.59
C THR A 609 -19.16 -21.35 24.07
N GLY A 610 -18.10 -21.41 23.30
CA GLY A 610 -18.13 -21.49 21.85
C GLY A 610 -16.73 -21.38 21.25
N TRP A 611 -16.61 -21.72 19.96
CA TRP A 611 -15.36 -21.67 19.21
C TRP A 611 -14.88 -20.25 18.90
N GLY A 612 -15.77 -19.26 19.01
CA GLY A 612 -15.47 -17.88 18.65
C GLY A 612 -15.73 -17.58 17.18
N THR A 613 -14.87 -16.76 16.56
CA THR A 613 -14.99 -16.33 15.17
C THR A 613 -14.09 -17.18 14.28
N ALA A 614 -14.57 -17.54 13.11
CA ALA A 614 -13.85 -18.27 12.07
C ALA A 614 -13.21 -19.60 12.51
N PRO A 615 -13.93 -20.45 13.25
CA PRO A 615 -13.41 -21.75 13.61
C PRO A 615 -13.06 -22.56 12.37
N GLN A 616 -11.99 -23.35 12.48
CA GLN A 616 -11.54 -24.29 11.46
C GLN A 616 -11.79 -25.71 11.97
N ILE A 617 -12.09 -26.63 11.04
CA ILE A 617 -12.36 -28.02 11.35
C ILE A 617 -11.65 -28.92 10.34
N PHE A 618 -11.12 -30.03 10.80
CA PHE A 618 -10.28 -30.93 9.99
C PHE A 618 -10.64 -32.39 10.29
N PRO A 619 -11.55 -33.00 9.48
CA PRO A 619 -11.80 -34.43 9.57
C PRO A 619 -10.54 -35.20 9.14
N GLN A 620 -10.21 -36.27 9.88
CA GLN A 620 -9.04 -37.09 9.63
C GLN A 620 -9.27 -38.21 8.63
N ASP A 621 -10.53 -38.54 8.35
CA ASP A 621 -10.92 -39.55 7.39
C ASP A 621 -12.24 -39.20 6.69
N GLU A 622 -12.63 -40.00 5.72
CA GLU A 622 -13.79 -39.81 4.86
C GLU A 622 -15.16 -40.00 5.57
N VAL A 623 -15.16 -40.36 6.85
CA VAL A 623 -16.36 -40.48 7.67
C VAL A 623 -16.34 -39.51 8.87
N GLY A 624 -15.23 -38.82 9.12
CA GLY A 624 -15.07 -37.94 10.25
C GLY A 624 -15.05 -38.66 11.60
N SER A 625 -14.38 -39.84 11.65
CA SER A 625 -14.29 -40.63 12.89
C SER A 625 -13.49 -39.91 13.97
N LEU A 626 -12.50 -39.13 13.57
CA LEU A 626 -11.77 -38.20 14.39
C LEU A 626 -11.67 -36.86 13.65
N PHE A 627 -11.71 -35.74 14.37
CA PHE A 627 -11.54 -34.42 13.77
C PHE A 627 -10.97 -33.41 14.75
N TYR A 628 -10.11 -32.54 14.25
CA TYR A 628 -9.64 -31.38 15.00
C TYR A 628 -10.58 -30.20 14.81
N VAL A 629 -10.79 -29.43 15.88
CA VAL A 629 -11.44 -28.11 15.82
C VAL A 629 -10.50 -27.08 16.43
N ASP A 630 -10.35 -25.96 15.74
CA ASP A 630 -9.58 -24.81 16.16
C ASP A 630 -10.45 -23.56 16.12
N GLY A 631 -10.47 -22.79 17.21
CA GLY A 631 -11.29 -21.58 17.35
C GLY A 631 -10.56 -20.47 18.08
N ASN A 632 -10.81 -19.20 17.75
CA ASN A 632 -10.09 -18.07 18.33
C ASN A 632 -10.42 -17.80 19.81
N THR A 633 -11.33 -18.54 20.40
CA THR A 633 -11.66 -18.53 21.84
C THR A 633 -11.42 -19.88 22.52
N ALA A 634 -10.87 -20.84 21.80
CA ALA A 634 -10.57 -22.18 22.26
C ALA A 634 -9.17 -22.62 21.84
N THR A 635 -8.59 -23.57 22.56
CA THR A 635 -7.41 -24.31 22.11
C THR A 635 -7.82 -25.23 20.98
N PRO A 636 -6.92 -25.61 20.06
CA PRO A 636 -7.16 -26.74 19.17
C PRO A 636 -7.46 -28.00 19.99
N MET A 637 -8.51 -28.72 19.59
CA MET A 637 -9.00 -29.92 20.28
C MET A 637 -9.24 -31.05 19.28
N LEU A 638 -9.04 -32.29 19.70
CA LEU A 638 -9.35 -33.49 18.95
C LEU A 638 -10.58 -34.15 19.52
N PHE A 639 -11.56 -34.46 18.67
CA PHE A 639 -12.81 -35.13 19.05
C PHE A 639 -13.03 -36.40 18.25
N ASP A 640 -13.80 -37.31 18.83
CA ASP A 640 -14.33 -38.46 18.11
C ASP A 640 -15.67 -38.14 17.41
N GLU A 641 -16.17 -39.08 16.62
CA GLU A 641 -17.40 -38.96 15.85
C GLU A 641 -18.65 -38.70 16.72
N GLY A 642 -18.65 -39.02 17.99
CA GLY A 642 -19.71 -38.77 18.96
C GLY A 642 -19.57 -37.39 19.66
N GLY A 643 -18.54 -36.62 19.37
CA GLY A 643 -18.24 -35.33 20.01
C GLY A 643 -17.56 -35.44 21.36
N MET A 644 -17.01 -36.62 21.71
CA MET A 644 -16.22 -36.77 22.93
C MET A 644 -14.82 -36.20 22.71
N LEU A 645 -14.35 -35.38 23.67
CA LEU A 645 -13.00 -34.88 23.67
C LEU A 645 -11.97 -36.01 23.83
N VAL A 646 -11.15 -36.21 22.82
CA VAL A 646 -10.06 -37.19 22.82
C VAL A 646 -8.79 -36.58 23.39
N ASP A 647 -8.42 -35.39 22.92
CA ASP A 647 -7.26 -34.67 23.42
C ASP A 647 -7.40 -33.13 23.23
N ASP A 648 -6.66 -32.38 24.02
CA ASP A 648 -6.65 -30.92 23.98
C ASP A 648 -5.18 -30.44 23.88
N PHE A 649 -4.92 -29.48 23.03
CA PHE A 649 -3.58 -28.90 22.84
C PHE A 649 -2.94 -28.38 24.15
N ILE A 650 -3.73 -28.15 25.18
CA ILE A 650 -3.22 -27.87 26.53
C ILE A 650 -2.23 -28.93 27.03
N ASN A 651 -2.39 -30.17 26.55
CA ASN A 651 -1.52 -31.31 26.87
C ASN A 651 -0.17 -31.29 26.14
N CYS A 652 -0.04 -30.43 25.12
CA CYS A 652 1.24 -30.26 24.44
C CYS A 652 2.32 -29.79 25.40
N PRO A 653 3.53 -30.40 25.38
CA PRO A 653 4.63 -30.00 26.24
C PRO A 653 4.97 -28.52 26.12
N ALA A 654 5.23 -27.89 27.26
CA ALA A 654 5.51 -26.47 27.38
C ALA A 654 6.87 -26.12 26.77
N GLY A 655 6.96 -25.86 25.53
CA GLY A 655 8.22 -25.42 24.88
C GLY A 655 7.98 -24.43 23.76
N LEU A 656 6.99 -24.69 22.92
CA LEU A 656 6.54 -23.80 21.87
C LEU A 656 5.02 -23.57 21.98
N ARG A 657 4.52 -23.40 23.17
CA ARG A 657 3.17 -22.87 23.26
C ARG A 657 3.18 -21.48 22.65
N VAL A 658 2.52 -21.38 21.52
CA VAL A 658 2.34 -20.16 20.74
C VAL A 658 1.39 -19.19 21.44
N TRP A 659 1.41 -19.12 22.77
CA TRP A 659 0.40 -18.47 23.62
C TRP A 659 0.96 -17.29 24.41
N ASN A 660 0.08 -16.40 24.80
CA ASN A 660 0.38 -15.11 25.38
C ASN A 660 1.26 -15.12 26.65
N ASN A 661 1.40 -16.26 27.38
CA ASN A 661 2.25 -16.32 28.56
C ASN A 661 2.78 -17.73 28.77
N PRO A 662 4.07 -17.99 28.50
CA PRO A 662 4.69 -19.27 28.91
C PRO A 662 4.61 -19.41 30.43
N GLY A 663 3.70 -20.25 30.91
CA GLY A 663 3.50 -20.51 32.32
C GLY A 663 2.20 -19.98 32.91
N ASP A 664 1.46 -19.13 32.23
CA ASP A 664 0.09 -18.74 32.61
C ASP A 664 -0.89 -19.65 31.88
N THR A 665 -1.50 -20.55 32.63
CA THR A 665 -2.49 -21.50 32.12
C THR A 665 -3.89 -20.89 32.03
N THR A 666 -4.05 -19.61 32.32
CA THR A 666 -5.36 -18.94 32.32
C THR A 666 -5.67 -18.14 31.05
N ASP A 667 -4.72 -18.02 30.12
CA ASP A 667 -4.86 -17.17 28.93
C ASP A 667 -4.43 -17.88 27.62
N LEU A 668 -4.90 -19.11 27.44
CA LEU A 668 -4.61 -19.92 26.24
C LEU A 668 -5.63 -19.64 25.13
N LYS A 669 -5.76 -18.40 24.68
CA LYS A 669 -6.59 -18.05 23.54
C LYS A 669 -5.73 -17.96 22.29
N VAL A 670 -6.16 -18.61 21.23
CA VAL A 670 -5.62 -18.41 19.89
C VAL A 670 -6.37 -17.22 19.30
N ASP A 671 -5.66 -16.16 18.94
CA ASP A 671 -6.31 -15.00 18.30
C ASP A 671 -6.74 -15.27 16.84
N LEU A 672 -6.12 -16.24 16.21
CA LEU A 672 -6.34 -16.63 14.83
C LEU A 672 -6.57 -18.14 14.74
N CYS A 673 -7.27 -18.57 13.71
CA CYS A 673 -7.62 -19.96 13.48
C CYS A 673 -6.93 -20.47 12.22
N GLY A 674 -6.37 -21.65 12.31
CA GLY A 674 -5.79 -22.41 11.20
C GLY A 674 -4.79 -23.44 11.66
N LEU A 675 -5.04 -24.69 11.30
CA LEU A 675 -4.15 -25.79 11.50
C LEU A 675 -4.18 -26.73 10.30
N GLN A 676 -3.15 -27.52 10.12
CA GLN A 676 -3.07 -28.59 9.13
C GLN A 676 -2.20 -29.72 9.67
N GLU A 677 -2.77 -30.92 9.74
CA GLU A 677 -2.05 -32.16 9.94
C GLU A 677 -1.53 -32.68 8.61
N PHE A 678 -0.36 -33.33 8.63
CA PHE A 678 0.18 -34.02 7.45
C PHE A 678 1.20 -35.11 7.86
N GLN A 679 1.43 -36.03 6.96
CA GLN A 679 2.36 -37.15 7.17
C GLN A 679 3.51 -37.09 6.15
N VAL A 680 4.75 -37.28 6.61
CA VAL A 680 5.93 -37.42 5.75
C VAL A 680 6.63 -38.73 6.11
N GLY A 681 6.63 -39.69 5.19
CA GLY A 681 7.07 -41.04 5.49
C GLY A 681 6.17 -41.69 6.56
N ASP A 682 6.78 -42.18 7.64
CA ASP A 682 6.06 -42.79 8.77
C ASP A 682 5.83 -41.80 9.93
N GLU A 683 6.10 -40.51 9.74
CA GLU A 683 6.02 -39.51 10.81
C GLU A 683 4.92 -38.48 10.55
N TYR A 684 4.25 -38.07 11.64
CA TYR A 684 3.10 -37.16 11.60
C TYR A 684 3.49 -35.78 12.15
N PHE A 685 2.99 -34.75 11.51
CA PHE A 685 3.29 -33.37 11.80
C PHE A 685 2.02 -32.50 11.82
N MET A 686 2.11 -31.39 12.52
CA MET A 686 1.03 -30.39 12.51
C MET A 686 1.62 -28.98 12.40
N ILE A 687 1.00 -28.17 11.58
CA ILE A 687 1.27 -26.72 11.50
C ILE A 687 0.08 -25.99 12.10
N MET A 688 0.35 -25.03 12.97
CA MET A 688 -0.65 -24.16 13.56
C MET A 688 -0.19 -22.70 13.49
N ILE A 689 -1.16 -21.79 13.37
CA ILE A 689 -0.86 -20.38 13.53
C ILE A 689 -0.50 -20.06 14.99
N GLY A 690 0.52 -19.24 15.16
CA GLY A 690 0.89 -18.72 16.46
C GLY A 690 0.14 -17.48 16.89
N THR A 691 -0.07 -17.32 18.19
CA THR A 691 -0.60 -16.07 18.71
C THR A 691 0.49 -15.01 18.83
N HIS A 692 0.09 -13.76 18.60
CA HIS A 692 0.99 -12.62 18.79
C HIS A 692 1.26 -12.39 20.26
N THR A 693 2.49 -12.65 20.71
CA THR A 693 3.00 -12.21 22.00
C THR A 693 4.22 -11.32 21.81
N PRO A 694 4.66 -10.56 22.82
CA PRO A 694 5.91 -9.81 22.71
C PRO A 694 7.15 -10.67 22.42
N SER A 695 7.04 -11.99 22.60
CA SER A 695 8.12 -12.96 22.37
C SER A 695 7.96 -13.83 21.13
N THR A 696 6.81 -13.73 20.43
CA THR A 696 6.56 -14.45 19.17
C THR A 696 6.38 -13.47 18.02
N PRO A 697 6.94 -13.73 16.83
CA PRO A 697 6.75 -12.91 15.68
C PRO A 697 5.26 -12.81 15.30
N PRO A 698 4.77 -11.64 14.86
CA PRO A 698 3.36 -11.47 14.56
C PRO A 698 2.94 -12.31 13.36
N GLN A 699 1.94 -13.17 13.58
CA GLN A 699 1.39 -14.10 12.60
C GLN A 699 2.45 -15.04 11.97
N ALA A 700 3.29 -15.60 12.83
CA ALA A 700 4.14 -16.74 12.52
C ALA A 700 3.38 -18.06 12.76
N PHE A 701 3.73 -19.07 11.99
CA PHE A 701 3.23 -20.44 12.14
C PHE A 701 4.23 -21.27 12.94
N ALA A 702 3.76 -22.29 13.61
CA ALA A 702 4.57 -23.25 14.32
C ALA A 702 4.42 -24.66 13.71
N LEU A 703 5.54 -25.33 13.48
CA LEU A 703 5.57 -26.74 13.05
C LEU A 703 5.88 -27.61 14.25
N TYR A 704 5.03 -28.61 14.45
CA TYR A 704 5.17 -29.63 15.48
C TYR A 704 5.30 -31.02 14.86
N LYS A 705 5.97 -31.91 15.59
CA LYS A 705 6.02 -33.34 15.30
C LYS A 705 5.20 -34.08 16.35
N PHE A 706 4.31 -34.96 15.95
CA PHE A 706 3.62 -35.87 16.84
C PHE A 706 4.56 -36.96 17.38
N ALA A 707 4.26 -37.46 18.57
CA ALA A 707 5.03 -38.51 19.19
C ALA A 707 4.93 -39.83 18.39
N ASP A 708 3.73 -40.14 17.92
CA ASP A 708 3.41 -41.38 17.22
C ASP A 708 2.13 -41.22 16.33
N GLU A 709 1.65 -42.35 15.81
CA GLU A 709 0.49 -42.46 14.95
C GLU A 709 -0.87 -42.15 15.61
N SER A 710 -0.89 -42.01 16.94
CA SER A 710 -2.12 -41.61 17.64
C SER A 710 -2.48 -40.15 17.40
N ARG A 711 -1.51 -39.37 16.97
CA ARG A 711 -1.66 -37.94 16.62
C ARG A 711 -2.28 -37.09 17.74
N LEU A 712 -1.92 -37.44 18.99
CA LEU A 712 -2.33 -36.72 20.16
C LEU A 712 -1.41 -35.51 20.40
N PHE A 713 -1.94 -34.45 20.97
CA PHE A 713 -1.18 -33.27 21.38
C PHE A 713 -0.22 -33.57 22.52
N GLU A 714 -0.54 -34.57 23.35
CA GLU A 714 0.36 -35.09 24.38
C GLU A 714 1.62 -35.65 23.71
N GLY A 715 2.77 -35.14 24.11
CA GLY A 715 4.06 -35.57 23.55
C GLY A 715 4.42 -34.93 22.20
N MET A 716 3.64 -34.01 21.68
CA MET A 716 4.06 -33.22 20.49
C MET A 716 5.37 -32.49 20.77
N GLU A 717 6.24 -32.47 19.78
CA GLU A 717 7.52 -31.78 19.82
C GLU A 717 7.52 -30.56 18.90
N PRO A 718 7.83 -29.38 19.40
CA PRO A 718 7.97 -28.18 18.61
C PRO A 718 9.28 -28.18 17.80
N LEU A 719 9.20 -27.91 16.51
CA LEU A 719 10.38 -27.82 15.64
C LEU A 719 10.80 -26.37 15.37
N TRP A 720 9.96 -25.56 14.78
CA TRP A 720 10.25 -24.15 14.44
C TRP A 720 9.02 -23.25 14.45
N TYR A 721 9.30 -21.94 14.59
CA TYR A 721 8.41 -20.87 14.13
C TYR A 721 8.87 -20.34 12.78
N PHE A 722 7.94 -20.04 11.89
CA PHE A 722 8.24 -19.50 10.57
C PHE A 722 7.02 -18.74 9.97
N PRO A 723 7.24 -17.64 9.17
CA PRO A 723 8.54 -16.96 8.98
C PRO A 723 9.17 -16.52 10.30
N ALA A 724 10.50 -16.38 10.34
CA ALA A 724 11.21 -16.03 11.56
C ALA A 724 10.77 -14.70 12.19
N ASP A 725 10.41 -13.72 11.36
CA ASP A 725 9.88 -12.41 11.75
C ASP A 725 8.35 -12.32 11.58
N GLY A 726 7.68 -13.44 11.26
CA GLY A 726 6.25 -13.53 10.98
C GLY A 726 5.84 -12.92 9.64
N LEU A 727 4.52 -12.88 9.38
CA LEU A 727 3.97 -12.28 8.15
C LEU A 727 3.58 -10.81 8.33
N GLY A 728 3.32 -10.36 9.55
CA GLY A 728 2.99 -8.96 9.84
C GLY A 728 2.04 -8.78 11.01
N GLY A 729 1.94 -7.53 11.49
CA GLY A 729 1.09 -7.12 12.60
C GLY A 729 -0.16 -6.33 12.20
N ALA A 730 -0.55 -6.35 10.91
CA ALA A 730 -1.78 -5.71 10.47
C ALA A 730 -3.01 -6.46 11.02
N SER A 731 -4.10 -5.74 11.25
CA SER A 731 -5.34 -6.32 11.78
C SER A 731 -5.85 -7.43 10.85
N ASN A 732 -6.03 -8.63 11.39
CA ASN A 732 -6.68 -9.75 10.73
C ASN A 732 -8.13 -9.83 11.24
N GLY A 733 -9.00 -9.04 10.65
CA GLY A 733 -10.38 -8.88 11.11
C GLY A 733 -11.26 -10.13 10.94
N VAL A 734 -10.85 -11.05 10.08
CA VAL A 734 -11.56 -12.32 9.83
C VAL A 734 -11.01 -13.49 10.63
N ARG A 735 -9.95 -13.28 11.39
CA ARG A 735 -9.33 -14.26 12.28
C ARG A 735 -8.80 -15.52 11.60
N THR A 736 -8.51 -15.46 10.29
CA THR A 736 -8.11 -16.62 9.50
C THR A 736 -6.62 -16.58 9.20
N ALA A 737 -5.94 -17.70 9.46
CA ALA A 737 -4.58 -17.97 9.06
C ALA A 737 -4.45 -19.43 8.65
N VAL A 738 -4.33 -19.68 7.36
CA VAL A 738 -4.44 -21.02 6.77
C VAL A 738 -3.08 -21.56 6.39
N PRO A 739 -2.62 -22.67 6.98
CA PRO A 739 -1.58 -23.51 6.40
C PRO A 739 -2.20 -24.52 5.43
N THR A 740 -1.47 -24.90 4.39
CA THR A 740 -1.79 -26.02 3.50
C THR A 740 -0.50 -26.72 3.13
N VAL A 741 -0.53 -28.03 2.97
CA VAL A 741 0.66 -28.86 2.76
C VAL A 741 0.45 -29.82 1.62
N GLU A 742 1.44 -29.90 0.74
CA GLU A 742 1.56 -30.96 -0.26
C GLU A 742 2.76 -31.84 0.07
N VAL A 743 2.58 -33.14 0.07
CA VAL A 743 3.65 -34.10 0.42
C VAL A 743 4.03 -34.94 -0.79
N GLU A 744 5.34 -35.00 -1.06
CA GLU A 744 5.94 -35.84 -2.09
C GLU A 744 7.14 -36.59 -1.52
N GLY A 745 6.99 -37.88 -1.33
CA GLY A 745 8.06 -38.72 -0.77
C GLY A 745 8.46 -38.31 0.65
N ASN A 746 9.70 -37.89 0.83
CA ASN A 746 10.23 -37.40 2.11
C ASN A 746 10.20 -35.86 2.25
N LYS A 747 9.49 -35.17 1.36
CA LYS A 747 9.38 -33.71 1.33
C LYS A 747 7.94 -33.25 1.48
N ALA A 748 7.75 -32.14 2.14
CA ALA A 748 6.50 -31.42 2.19
C ALA A 748 6.69 -29.98 1.72
N THR A 749 5.86 -29.52 0.81
CA THR A 749 5.75 -28.08 0.48
C THR A 749 4.66 -27.48 1.34
N ILE A 750 5.01 -26.49 2.13
CA ILE A 750 4.15 -25.82 3.09
C ILE A 750 3.79 -24.45 2.55
N TYR A 751 2.51 -24.20 2.41
CA TYR A 751 1.93 -22.93 1.99
C TYR A 751 1.26 -22.28 3.18
N LEU A 752 1.57 -21.02 3.44
CA LEU A 752 1.05 -20.25 4.56
C LEU A 752 0.31 -19.03 4.06
N TYR A 753 -0.82 -18.72 4.67
CA TYR A 753 -1.54 -17.49 4.43
C TYR A 753 -2.08 -16.92 5.75
N ALA A 754 -1.87 -15.64 5.99
CA ALA A 754 -2.52 -14.88 7.05
C ALA A 754 -3.20 -13.64 6.43
N GLN A 755 -4.51 -13.57 6.58
CA GLN A 755 -5.33 -12.52 5.99
C GLN A 755 -4.78 -11.13 6.33
N ASN A 756 -4.65 -10.28 5.30
CA ASN A 756 -4.16 -8.90 5.41
C ASN A 756 -2.68 -8.75 5.81
N ASN A 757 -1.92 -9.86 5.96
CA ASN A 757 -0.53 -9.81 6.42
C ASN A 757 0.46 -10.44 5.44
N GLY A 758 0.08 -11.50 4.76
CA GLY A 758 0.97 -12.11 3.78
C GLY A 758 0.74 -13.60 3.57
N TYR A 759 1.59 -14.16 2.74
CA TYR A 759 1.65 -15.59 2.43
C TYR A 759 3.10 -15.98 2.10
N ALA A 760 3.41 -17.26 2.29
CA ALA A 760 4.76 -17.76 2.13
C ALA A 760 4.77 -19.23 1.72
N VAL A 761 5.90 -19.68 1.16
CA VAL A 761 6.13 -21.08 0.82
C VAL A 761 7.45 -21.56 1.43
N TYR A 762 7.37 -22.74 2.05
CA TYR A 762 8.49 -23.42 2.67
C TYR A 762 8.61 -24.85 2.15
N GLU A 763 9.81 -25.38 2.18
CA GLU A 763 10.12 -26.80 1.97
C GLU A 763 10.52 -27.42 3.30
N PHE A 764 9.84 -28.46 3.70
CA PHE A 764 10.18 -29.31 4.83
C PHE A 764 10.64 -30.67 4.33
N THR A 765 11.75 -31.17 4.85
CA THR A 765 12.32 -32.47 4.45
C THR A 765 12.63 -33.30 5.68
N VAL A 766 12.30 -34.58 5.62
CA VAL A 766 12.61 -35.59 6.66
C VAL A 766 13.66 -36.52 6.12
N GLY A 767 14.77 -36.69 6.88
CA GLY A 767 15.93 -37.54 6.50
C GLY A 767 17.09 -36.73 5.92
N ASP A 768 18.14 -37.44 5.49
CA ASP A 768 19.28 -36.82 4.88
C ASP A 768 18.87 -36.05 3.64
N VAL A 769 19.15 -34.77 3.62
CA VAL A 769 19.12 -33.98 2.39
C VAL A 769 20.28 -34.58 1.56
N ALA A 770 19.99 -35.58 0.75
CA ALA A 770 20.89 -35.93 -0.33
C ALA A 770 21.12 -34.60 -1.07
N ASP A 771 22.41 -34.21 -1.19
CA ASP A 771 22.84 -33.01 -1.90
C ASP A 771 22.21 -32.97 -3.32
N ALA A 772 20.94 -32.67 -3.40
CA ALA A 772 20.34 -32.20 -4.60
C ALA A 772 20.70 -30.71 -4.65
N VAL A 773 21.93 -30.40 -4.98
CA VAL A 773 22.25 -29.26 -5.79
C VAL A 773 21.51 -29.53 -7.10
N GLU A 774 20.22 -29.24 -7.13
CA GLU A 774 19.58 -28.92 -8.40
C GLU A 774 20.40 -27.76 -8.95
N ASP A 775 21.05 -28.03 -10.07
CA ASP A 775 21.72 -27.04 -10.88
C ASP A 775 20.71 -25.89 -11.07
N VAL A 776 20.84 -24.86 -10.21
CA VAL A 776 20.45 -23.54 -10.64
C VAL A 776 21.37 -23.31 -11.84
N GLU A 777 20.83 -23.43 -13.05
CA GLU A 777 21.47 -22.88 -14.23
C GLU A 777 21.81 -21.45 -13.87
N ALA A 778 23.06 -21.27 -13.45
CA ALA A 778 23.65 -19.97 -13.21
C ALA A 778 23.65 -19.31 -14.57
N THR A 779 22.64 -18.49 -14.84
CA THR A 779 22.80 -17.43 -15.82
C THR A 779 24.12 -16.76 -15.49
N GLU A 780 25.06 -16.84 -16.41
CA GLU A 780 26.46 -16.44 -16.33
C GLU A 780 26.67 -15.09 -15.61
N ILE A 781 26.66 -15.12 -14.29
CA ILE A 781 27.42 -14.15 -13.51
C ILE A 781 28.79 -14.82 -13.33
N GLY A 782 29.77 -14.36 -14.12
CA GLY A 782 31.13 -14.96 -14.17
C GLY A 782 31.91 -14.91 -12.85
N ALA A 783 31.28 -15.34 -11.76
CA ALA A 783 31.84 -15.43 -10.43
C ALA A 783 31.64 -16.84 -9.89
N ARG A 784 32.74 -17.49 -9.46
CA ARG A 784 32.71 -18.81 -8.82
C ARG A 784 33.39 -18.78 -7.44
N LYS A 785 32.81 -19.49 -6.51
CA LYS A 785 33.39 -19.70 -5.17
C LYS A 785 34.45 -20.80 -5.24
N VAL A 786 35.63 -20.58 -4.66
CA VAL A 786 36.68 -21.56 -4.51
C VAL A 786 37.19 -21.59 -3.05
N ILE A 787 37.56 -22.76 -2.60
CA ILE A 787 38.17 -22.95 -1.28
C ILE A 787 39.64 -23.39 -1.52
N GLU A 788 40.56 -22.60 -1.04
CA GLU A 788 41.99 -22.89 -1.12
C GLU A 788 42.60 -22.73 0.28
N ASN A 789 43.32 -23.74 0.73
CA ASN A 789 43.99 -23.79 2.06
C ASN A 789 43.00 -23.50 3.23
N GLY A 790 41.70 -23.94 3.10
CA GLY A 790 40.68 -23.73 4.12
C GLY A 790 40.07 -22.33 4.16
N GLN A 791 40.44 -21.49 3.23
CA GLN A 791 39.83 -20.13 3.08
C GLN A 791 38.94 -20.05 1.84
N VAL A 792 37.85 -19.32 1.97
CA VAL A 792 36.86 -19.11 0.90
C VAL A 792 37.21 -17.87 0.09
N TYR A 793 37.21 -18.02 -1.22
CA TYR A 793 37.43 -16.94 -2.18
C TYR A 793 36.32 -16.92 -3.24
N VAL A 794 36.08 -15.76 -3.84
CA VAL A 794 35.20 -15.58 -5.01
C VAL A 794 36.09 -15.19 -6.19
N ILE A 795 36.05 -15.95 -7.26
CA ILE A 795 36.71 -15.58 -8.53
C ILE A 795 35.65 -14.96 -9.45
N LYS A 796 35.81 -13.70 -9.82
CA LYS A 796 34.94 -12.98 -10.75
C LYS A 796 35.81 -12.43 -11.88
N ASN A 797 35.46 -12.74 -13.11
CA ASN A 797 36.21 -12.34 -14.32
C ASN A 797 37.72 -12.63 -14.25
N GLY A 798 38.08 -13.79 -13.64
CA GLY A 798 39.50 -14.20 -13.50
C GLY A 798 40.23 -13.54 -12.31
N VAL A 799 39.63 -12.62 -11.60
CA VAL A 799 40.19 -11.97 -10.42
C VAL A 799 39.67 -12.65 -9.15
N LYS A 800 40.53 -12.87 -8.20
CA LYS A 800 40.25 -13.59 -6.93
C LYS A 800 40.00 -12.57 -5.81
N TYR A 801 38.89 -12.71 -5.09
CA TYR A 801 38.51 -11.85 -3.97
C TYR A 801 38.33 -12.68 -2.70
N ASN A 802 38.65 -12.11 -1.55
CA ASN A 802 38.30 -12.69 -0.25
C ASN A 802 36.83 -12.46 0.08
N VAL A 803 36.34 -13.05 1.18
CA VAL A 803 34.94 -12.92 1.64
C VAL A 803 34.52 -11.49 2.01
N LEU A 804 35.47 -10.58 2.17
CA LEU A 804 35.24 -9.15 2.43
C LEU A 804 35.27 -8.31 1.14
N GLY A 805 35.40 -8.96 -0.05
CA GLY A 805 35.44 -8.27 -1.33
C GLY A 805 36.79 -7.64 -1.71
N ALA A 806 37.85 -7.91 -0.95
CA ALA A 806 39.17 -7.42 -1.30
C ALA A 806 39.86 -8.38 -2.28
N GLU A 807 40.49 -7.83 -3.33
CA GLU A 807 41.27 -8.60 -4.29
C GLU A 807 42.46 -9.28 -3.61
N VAL A 808 42.64 -10.58 -3.90
CA VAL A 808 43.75 -11.40 -3.40
C VAL A 808 44.63 -11.75 -4.60
N LYS A 809 45.86 -11.26 -4.57
CA LYS A 809 46.87 -11.53 -5.61
C LYS A 809 47.50 -12.91 -5.42
#